data_aeb67c970c1ffc61519f1af07b2c49b5
#
_entry.id   aeb67c970c1ffc61519f1af07b2c49b5
#
_cell.length_a   1.000
_cell.length_b   1.000
_cell.length_c   1.000
_cell.angle_alpha   90.00
_cell.angle_beta   90.00
_cell.angle_gamma   90.00
#
_symmetry.space_group_name_H-M   'P 1'
#
loop_
_entity.id
_entity.type
_entity.pdbx_description
1 polymer ?
#
loop_
_entity_poly.entity_id
_entity_poly.type
_entity_poly.pdbx_seq_one_letter_code
_entity_poly.pdbx_strand_id
1 'polypeptide(L)'
;MLKVRSLVIATSIALTAACSSSNEADKAAAPAPATSAPAAAGTAAAAAPAAHENPLLVASTLPFQAPPFDKIVDGDFQPALEEGMKQQMAEVEAIANATDEPTFDNTIVALEKSGVLLKRAQGVFSALTGANTNDTLQKVEEDESPKLAAHSDAIYLNDKLFKRVEALYDKRDSLKLDPESARLLEVTYKNFVHEGAKLSEADKTKLKELNKEESTLSTRFTNVLLAATKAGALVVDDKKALDGMSDADITAAEGAARERKLDGKYVVTLQNTTQQPALQSMNDRDTREKLFKASFDRAEHGDANDTREIITRIAQLRADRARLLGFPNYAAWTLDDQMAKTPAAAEKFMERLVPAAVARATAESKDIQAVIDQEKGGFQVQAWDWDHYAEKVRKARYDLDEAQVKPYFELDNVLQNGVFYAATQLYGITFKERKDIPTWQPDMRVFEVFDKDGTSMALFYVDYFKRDNKNGGAWMSNLVDQSRLFGNKPVVYNVTNFTKPAAGQPALISYDDVTTMFHEFGHALHGIFANSQYPSLSGANTARDFVEFPSQFNEQWASDPKVFANYAKHYQTGAPMPAELVAKIKKASSFNQGYAMSELISAALLDMQWHMIAPGAPKQDVDKFEADALKKAGFTLAQVPPRYRSSYFQHIWGNGYAAGYYAYLWTQMLDSDAFEWFKEHGGLTRENGDIFREKILSRGNTEELGKLYRDFRGKEPSIEPMLKDRGLK
;
A
#
# COMPACT_ATOMS: atom_id res chain seq x y z
N MET A 1 -16.52 7.13 -10.47
CA MET A 1 -16.19 5.75 -10.75
C MET A 1 -14.77 5.53 -10.39
N LEU A 2 -14.56 4.61 -9.50
CA LEU A 2 -13.22 4.10 -9.31
C LEU A 2 -12.60 3.86 -10.67
N LYS A 3 -11.37 4.33 -10.90
CA LYS A 3 -10.48 3.61 -11.77
C LYS A 3 -10.40 2.22 -11.16
N VAL A 4 -11.28 1.33 -11.62
CA VAL A 4 -11.08 -0.09 -11.44
C VAL A 4 -9.97 -0.48 -12.42
N ARG A 5 -8.82 0.14 -12.25
CA ARG A 5 -7.59 -0.55 -12.51
C ARG A 5 -7.52 -1.56 -11.41
N SER A 6 -8.07 -2.70 -11.77
CA SER A 6 -7.96 -3.92 -11.01
C SER A 6 -7.57 -3.61 -9.57
N LEU A 7 -8.55 -3.19 -8.75
CA LEU A 7 -8.47 -3.60 -7.38
C LEU A 7 -8.57 -5.13 -7.47
N VAL A 8 -7.57 -5.71 -8.04
CA VAL A 8 -7.28 -7.09 -7.87
C VAL A 8 -6.80 -7.17 -6.45
N ILE A 9 -7.79 -7.30 -5.64
CA ILE A 9 -7.62 -7.65 -4.26
C ILE A 9 -7.04 -9.03 -4.30
N ALA A 10 -5.85 -9.11 -3.86
CA ALA A 10 -5.13 -10.32 -3.74
C ALA A 10 -5.54 -11.03 -2.48
N THR A 11 -5.84 -12.31 -2.53
CA THR A 11 -5.69 -13.22 -1.40
C THR A 11 -5.78 -14.70 -1.70
N SER A 12 -5.26 -15.48 -0.89
CA SER A 12 -4.70 -16.79 -0.82
C SER A 12 -5.56 -17.94 -0.39
N ILE A 13 -5.23 -19.11 -0.85
CA ILE A 13 -5.67 -20.39 -0.28
C ILE A 13 -4.50 -21.19 0.26
N ALA A 14 -4.68 -21.72 1.46
CA ALA A 14 -3.99 -22.91 1.88
C ALA A 14 -5.01 -24.04 1.98
N LEU A 15 -4.87 -25.06 1.14
CA LEU A 15 -5.51 -26.37 1.32
C LEU A 15 -4.76 -27.14 2.39
N THR A 16 -5.44 -27.51 3.46
CA THR A 16 -5.01 -28.63 4.30
C THR A 16 -5.95 -29.81 4.09
N ALA A 17 -5.41 -30.88 3.53
CA ALA A 17 -6.05 -32.17 3.47
C ALA A 17 -6.11 -32.77 4.87
N ALA A 18 -7.31 -33.04 5.37
CA ALA A 18 -7.54 -33.83 6.55
C ALA A 18 -7.57 -35.30 6.17
N CYS A 19 -6.71 -36.11 6.77
CA CYS A 19 -6.91 -37.55 6.85
C CYS A 19 -7.41 -37.92 8.23
N SER A 20 -8.55 -38.54 8.21
CA SER A 20 -9.25 -39.22 9.32
C SER A 20 -8.52 -40.45 9.81
N SER A 21 -8.53 -40.72 11.11
CA SER A 21 -8.66 -42.07 11.62
C SER A 21 -9.28 -42.09 13.01
N SER A 22 -10.25 -42.95 13.12
CA SER A 22 -11.07 -43.36 14.23
C SER A 22 -10.33 -44.13 15.33
N ASN A 23 -10.78 -44.07 16.55
CA ASN A 23 -11.33 -45.20 17.38
C ASN A 23 -11.46 -44.78 18.85
N GLU A 24 -12.64 -44.83 19.35
CA GLU A 24 -13.29 -45.81 20.28
C GLU A 24 -12.75 -45.94 21.69
N ALA A 25 -13.67 -45.61 22.59
CA ALA A 25 -14.22 -46.38 23.73
C ALA A 25 -13.31 -46.45 25.00
N ASP A 26 -13.82 -46.28 26.19
CA ASP A 26 -14.91 -46.95 26.90
C ASP A 26 -15.14 -46.36 28.32
N LYS A 27 -16.42 -46.31 28.72
CA LYS A 27 -17.04 -46.62 30.03
C LYS A 27 -16.42 -46.06 31.34
N ALA A 28 -17.14 -45.70 32.31
CA ALA A 28 -18.43 -45.87 32.95
C ALA A 28 -18.38 -45.13 34.30
N ALA A 29 -19.29 -44.71 34.99
CA ALA A 29 -20.58 -45.03 35.50
C ALA A 29 -21.00 -44.03 36.61
N ALA A 30 -22.25 -43.74 36.71
CA ALA A 30 -22.93 -42.97 37.76
C ALA A 30 -23.02 -43.77 39.10
N PRO A 31 -23.56 -43.23 40.22
CA PRO A 31 -24.95 -42.81 40.29
C PRO A 31 -25.30 -41.62 41.20
N ALA A 32 -26.52 -41.14 41.03
CA ALA A 32 -27.24 -40.20 41.85
C ALA A 32 -27.80 -40.85 43.14
N PRO A 33 -28.34 -40.05 44.09
CA PRO A 33 -29.79 -40.01 44.10
C PRO A 33 -30.44 -38.63 44.46
N ALA A 34 -31.68 -38.61 44.06
CA ALA A 34 -32.76 -37.66 44.09
C ALA A 34 -33.21 -37.11 45.48
N THR A 35 -33.84 -35.95 45.43
CA THR A 35 -35.25 -35.62 45.79
C THR A 35 -35.32 -34.10 45.98
N SER A 36 -36.18 -33.33 45.50
CA SER A 36 -37.58 -33.14 45.46
C SER A 36 -37.97 -31.82 44.77
N ALA A 37 -38.97 -31.83 43.91
CA ALA A 37 -39.70 -30.65 43.47
C ALA A 37 -40.82 -30.34 44.53
N PRO A 38 -41.53 -29.18 44.48
CA PRO A 38 -42.04 -28.50 43.31
C PRO A 38 -42.09 -26.95 43.43
N ALA A 39 -42.19 -26.20 42.31
CA ALA A 39 -43.23 -25.19 42.09
C ALA A 39 -43.08 -24.58 40.69
N ALA A 40 -44.15 -24.55 39.95
CA ALA A 40 -44.30 -23.94 38.65
C ALA A 40 -44.10 -22.43 38.71
N ALA A 41 -43.12 -21.94 37.91
CA ALA A 41 -43.07 -20.56 37.48
C ALA A 41 -42.90 -20.57 35.96
N GLY A 42 -43.73 -19.80 35.28
CA GLY A 42 -43.89 -19.82 33.85
C GLY A 42 -42.60 -19.74 33.07
N THR A 43 -42.43 -20.62 32.12
CA THR A 43 -41.41 -20.52 31.07
C THR A 43 -41.70 -19.30 30.22
N ALA A 44 -41.01 -18.18 30.53
CA ALA A 44 -40.76 -17.18 29.51
C ALA A 44 -39.94 -17.90 28.43
N ALA A 45 -40.54 -18.15 27.29
CA ALA A 45 -39.81 -18.60 26.10
C ALA A 45 -38.66 -17.59 25.89
N ALA A 46 -37.43 -18.08 25.98
CA ALA A 46 -36.29 -17.32 25.56
C ALA A 46 -36.58 -16.91 24.11
N ALA A 47 -36.67 -15.60 23.88
CA ALA A 47 -36.80 -15.09 22.53
C ALA A 47 -35.63 -15.67 21.71
N ALA A 48 -35.96 -16.28 20.57
CA ALA A 48 -34.94 -16.72 19.63
C ALA A 48 -34.00 -15.52 19.42
N PRO A 49 -32.66 -15.73 19.36
CA PRO A 49 -31.73 -14.62 19.07
C PRO A 49 -32.24 -13.97 17.79
N ALA A 50 -32.36 -12.62 17.82
CA ALA A 50 -32.75 -11.85 16.65
C ALA A 50 -31.82 -12.27 15.50
N ALA A 51 -32.40 -12.53 14.31
CA ALA A 51 -31.64 -12.90 13.14
C ALA A 51 -30.61 -11.79 12.91
N HIS A 52 -29.36 -12.17 12.66
CA HIS A 52 -28.29 -11.22 12.35
C HIS A 52 -28.65 -10.42 11.09
N GLU A 53 -28.75 -9.10 11.21
CA GLU A 53 -29.00 -8.22 10.09
C GLU A 53 -27.62 -7.77 9.53
N ASN A 54 -27.36 -8.00 8.25
CA ASN A 54 -26.12 -7.61 7.60
C ASN A 54 -25.98 -6.07 7.56
N PRO A 55 -25.05 -5.48 8.34
CA PRO A 55 -24.94 -4.03 8.44
C PRO A 55 -24.36 -3.37 7.18
N LEU A 56 -23.75 -4.14 6.27
CA LEU A 56 -23.20 -3.64 5.02
C LEU A 56 -24.28 -3.27 4.00
N LEU A 57 -25.49 -3.86 4.11
CA LEU A 57 -26.59 -3.62 3.18
C LEU A 57 -27.23 -2.23 3.32
N VAL A 58 -27.03 -1.56 4.45
CA VAL A 58 -27.58 -0.23 4.74
C VAL A 58 -26.47 0.78 5.01
N ALA A 59 -26.79 2.07 4.80
CA ALA A 59 -25.84 3.13 5.16
C ALA A 59 -25.61 3.14 6.68
N SER A 60 -24.35 3.27 7.08
CA SER A 60 -24.00 3.37 8.50
C SER A 60 -24.58 4.65 9.13
N THR A 61 -25.11 4.52 10.34
CA THR A 61 -25.60 5.67 11.14
C THR A 61 -24.50 6.27 12.03
N LEU A 62 -23.29 5.69 12.03
CA LEU A 62 -22.14 6.24 12.75
C LEU A 62 -21.69 7.56 12.11
N PRO A 63 -20.99 8.41 12.87
CA PRO A 63 -20.43 9.66 12.32
C PRO A 63 -19.64 9.40 11.04
N PHE A 64 -19.80 10.26 10.03
CA PHE A 64 -19.16 10.15 8.71
C PHE A 64 -19.49 8.88 7.92
N GLN A 65 -20.54 8.15 8.29
CA GLN A 65 -20.87 6.84 7.75
C GLN A 65 -19.76 5.79 7.99
N ALA A 66 -18.97 5.96 9.06
CA ALA A 66 -17.93 5.01 9.44
C ALA A 66 -18.50 3.58 9.55
N PRO A 67 -17.78 2.55 9.09
CA PRO A 67 -18.27 1.16 9.17
C PRO A 67 -18.46 0.70 10.63
N PRO A 68 -19.56 0.00 10.96
CA PRO A 68 -19.80 -0.54 12.28
C PRO A 68 -19.03 -1.87 12.46
N PHE A 69 -17.69 -1.81 12.56
CA PHE A 69 -16.82 -2.99 12.63
C PHE A 69 -17.16 -3.94 13.78
N ASP A 70 -17.78 -3.44 14.84
CA ASP A 70 -18.26 -4.23 15.98
C ASP A 70 -19.49 -5.10 15.66
N LYS A 71 -20.14 -4.89 14.52
CA LYS A 71 -21.34 -5.61 14.08
C LYS A 71 -21.14 -6.42 12.82
N ILE A 72 -20.08 -6.16 12.06
CA ILE A 72 -19.77 -6.84 10.82
C ILE A 72 -19.18 -8.22 11.15
N VAL A 73 -19.66 -9.26 10.49
CA VAL A 73 -19.11 -10.61 10.53
C VAL A 73 -18.67 -11.06 9.13
N ASP A 74 -17.76 -12.02 9.04
CA ASP A 74 -17.18 -12.46 7.75
C ASP A 74 -18.25 -12.90 6.74
N GLY A 75 -19.33 -13.54 7.21
CA GLY A 75 -20.45 -13.98 6.38
C GLY A 75 -21.30 -12.86 5.75
N ASP A 76 -21.08 -11.60 6.14
CA ASP A 76 -21.81 -10.45 5.60
C ASP A 76 -21.29 -10.04 4.22
N PHE A 77 -20.01 -10.32 3.93
CA PHE A 77 -19.36 -9.74 2.76
C PHE A 77 -19.86 -10.28 1.44
N GLN A 78 -19.92 -11.61 1.26
CA GLN A 78 -20.36 -12.18 0.00
C GLN A 78 -21.79 -11.72 -0.38
N PRO A 79 -22.80 -11.81 0.49
CA PRO A 79 -24.15 -11.32 0.16
C PRO A 79 -24.19 -9.81 -0.14
N ALA A 80 -23.37 -9.00 0.55
CA ALA A 80 -23.34 -7.54 0.31
C ALA A 80 -22.67 -7.18 -1.00
N LEU A 81 -21.59 -7.87 -1.39
CA LEU A 81 -20.92 -7.69 -2.68
C LEU A 81 -21.84 -8.11 -3.84
N GLU A 82 -22.48 -9.29 -3.74
CA GLU A 82 -23.38 -9.78 -4.78
C GLU A 82 -24.63 -8.89 -4.94
N GLU A 83 -25.26 -8.46 -3.85
CA GLU A 83 -26.39 -7.53 -3.91
C GLU A 83 -25.94 -6.14 -4.43
N GLY A 84 -24.74 -5.68 -4.03
CA GLY A 84 -24.16 -4.44 -4.53
C GLY A 84 -23.92 -4.45 -6.03
N MET A 85 -23.36 -5.54 -6.58
CA MET A 85 -23.19 -5.73 -8.03
C MET A 85 -24.54 -5.74 -8.75
N LYS A 86 -25.52 -6.45 -8.22
CA LYS A 86 -26.85 -6.53 -8.79
C LYS A 86 -27.56 -5.17 -8.83
N GLN A 87 -27.52 -4.41 -7.75
CA GLN A 87 -28.11 -3.07 -7.70
C GLN A 87 -27.43 -2.12 -8.67
N GLN A 88 -26.09 -2.09 -8.70
CA GLN A 88 -25.36 -1.25 -9.64
C GLN A 88 -25.64 -1.61 -11.09
N MET A 89 -25.76 -2.90 -11.40
CA MET A 89 -26.12 -3.32 -12.76
C MET A 89 -27.49 -2.82 -13.19
N ALA A 90 -28.48 -2.89 -12.30
CA ALA A 90 -29.81 -2.36 -12.57
C ALA A 90 -29.79 -0.83 -12.81
N GLU A 91 -29.02 -0.09 -12.04
CA GLU A 91 -28.81 1.35 -12.19
C GLU A 91 -28.13 1.67 -13.54
N VAL A 92 -27.08 0.95 -13.88
CA VAL A 92 -26.35 1.08 -15.17
C VAL A 92 -27.25 0.75 -16.37
N GLU A 93 -28.04 -0.32 -16.28
CA GLU A 93 -28.97 -0.68 -17.35
C GLU A 93 -30.09 0.37 -17.51
N ALA A 94 -30.56 0.98 -16.43
CA ALA A 94 -31.51 2.08 -16.52
C ALA A 94 -30.93 3.29 -17.27
N ILE A 95 -29.67 3.64 -17.00
CA ILE A 95 -28.95 4.70 -17.73
C ILE A 95 -28.78 4.30 -19.20
N ALA A 96 -28.29 3.08 -19.48
CA ALA A 96 -27.97 2.63 -20.83
C ALA A 96 -29.20 2.51 -21.74
N ASN A 97 -30.36 2.12 -21.17
CA ASN A 97 -31.61 1.93 -21.90
C ASN A 97 -32.54 3.15 -21.85
N ALA A 98 -32.13 4.26 -21.23
CA ALA A 98 -32.92 5.49 -21.22
C ALA A 98 -33.18 6.00 -22.66
N THR A 99 -34.42 6.33 -22.95
CA THR A 99 -34.87 6.82 -24.27
C THR A 99 -34.65 8.31 -24.46
N ASP A 100 -34.47 9.04 -23.35
CA ASP A 100 -34.21 10.48 -23.38
C ASP A 100 -32.82 10.78 -23.96
N GLU A 101 -32.68 11.94 -24.59
CA GLU A 101 -31.38 12.42 -25.07
C GLU A 101 -30.35 12.41 -23.93
N PRO A 102 -29.11 11.95 -24.21
CA PRO A 102 -28.05 11.99 -23.21
C PRO A 102 -27.76 13.43 -22.75
N THR A 103 -27.81 13.64 -21.44
CA THR A 103 -27.34 14.86 -20.78
C THR A 103 -26.23 14.49 -19.82
N PHE A 104 -25.46 15.50 -19.39
CA PHE A 104 -24.43 15.29 -18.38
C PHE A 104 -25.01 14.69 -17.11
N ASP A 105 -26.18 15.19 -16.65
CA ASP A 105 -26.84 14.73 -15.44
C ASP A 105 -27.40 13.31 -15.57
N ASN A 106 -28.14 13.01 -16.65
CA ASN A 106 -28.80 11.69 -16.78
C ASN A 106 -27.88 10.57 -17.28
N THR A 107 -26.61 10.88 -17.53
CA THR A 107 -25.62 9.89 -17.99
C THR A 107 -24.38 9.90 -17.10
N ILE A 108 -23.64 11.00 -17.03
CA ILE A 108 -22.36 11.04 -16.31
C ILE A 108 -22.58 11.14 -14.79
N VAL A 109 -23.43 12.06 -14.32
CA VAL A 109 -23.74 12.18 -12.88
C VAL A 109 -24.54 10.98 -12.39
N ALA A 110 -25.44 10.44 -13.21
CA ALA A 110 -26.16 9.21 -12.89
C ALA A 110 -25.20 8.02 -12.70
N LEU A 111 -24.17 7.92 -13.53
CA LEU A 111 -23.13 6.91 -13.43
C LEU A 111 -22.27 7.09 -12.16
N GLU A 112 -21.90 8.33 -11.80
CA GLU A 112 -21.24 8.64 -10.53
C GLU A 112 -22.08 8.20 -9.30
N LYS A 113 -23.39 8.32 -9.40
CA LYS A 113 -24.33 7.95 -8.33
C LYS A 113 -24.58 6.44 -8.23
N SER A 114 -24.19 5.65 -9.23
CA SER A 114 -24.40 4.20 -9.23
C SER A 114 -23.44 3.45 -8.31
N GLY A 115 -23.90 2.29 -7.80
CA GLY A 115 -23.06 1.35 -7.06
C GLY A 115 -22.67 1.77 -5.64
N VAL A 116 -23.46 2.59 -4.97
CA VAL A 116 -23.16 3.06 -3.60
C VAL A 116 -23.03 1.90 -2.61
N LEU A 117 -23.90 0.89 -2.72
CA LEU A 117 -23.84 -0.31 -1.88
C LEU A 117 -22.56 -1.10 -2.15
N LEU A 118 -22.24 -1.34 -3.41
CA LEU A 118 -21.03 -2.08 -3.79
C LEU A 118 -19.76 -1.37 -3.29
N LYS A 119 -19.66 -0.05 -3.50
CA LYS A 119 -18.52 0.75 -3.01
C LYS A 119 -18.33 0.62 -1.50
N ARG A 120 -19.43 0.72 -0.73
CA ARG A 120 -19.38 0.57 0.72
C ARG A 120 -18.92 -0.81 1.16
N ALA A 121 -19.53 -1.87 0.63
CA ALA A 121 -19.18 -3.25 0.96
C ALA A 121 -17.73 -3.56 0.56
N GLN A 122 -17.34 -3.18 -0.64
CA GLN A 122 -15.99 -3.42 -1.19
C GLN A 122 -14.91 -2.65 -0.43
N GLY A 123 -15.17 -1.40 -0.02
CA GLY A 123 -14.21 -0.61 0.76
C GLY A 123 -13.88 -1.25 2.10
N VAL A 124 -14.90 -1.74 2.82
CA VAL A 124 -14.72 -2.46 4.10
C VAL A 124 -14.05 -3.82 3.86
N PHE A 125 -14.50 -4.55 2.86
CA PHE A 125 -13.94 -5.86 2.50
C PHE A 125 -12.43 -5.76 2.19
N SER A 126 -12.05 -4.80 1.36
CA SER A 126 -10.65 -4.55 0.99
C SER A 126 -9.79 -4.16 2.20
N ALA A 127 -10.34 -3.37 3.13
CA ALA A 127 -9.62 -3.03 4.35
C ALA A 127 -9.31 -4.26 5.19
N LEU A 128 -10.30 -5.17 5.36
CA LEU A 128 -10.11 -6.37 6.18
C LEU A 128 -9.26 -7.43 5.48
N THR A 129 -9.44 -7.67 4.19
CA THR A 129 -8.62 -8.65 3.46
C THR A 129 -7.15 -8.21 3.41
N GLY A 130 -6.87 -6.91 3.34
CA GLY A 130 -5.50 -6.38 3.41
C GLY A 130 -4.91 -6.36 4.82
N ALA A 131 -5.67 -5.95 5.83
CA ALA A 131 -5.13 -5.63 7.15
C ALA A 131 -5.48 -6.63 8.26
N ASN A 132 -6.48 -7.48 8.08
CA ASN A 132 -6.95 -8.40 9.11
C ASN A 132 -7.66 -9.63 8.50
N THR A 133 -7.02 -10.30 7.56
CA THR A 133 -7.61 -11.41 6.81
C THR A 133 -7.70 -12.70 7.61
N ASN A 134 -8.50 -13.65 7.12
CA ASN A 134 -8.62 -15.02 7.61
C ASN A 134 -9.10 -15.93 6.47
N ASP A 135 -9.14 -17.25 6.71
CA ASP A 135 -9.50 -18.24 5.70
C ASP A 135 -10.89 -18.00 5.08
N THR A 136 -11.86 -17.48 5.86
CA THR A 136 -13.21 -17.18 5.37
C THR A 136 -13.19 -15.98 4.41
N LEU A 137 -12.56 -14.89 4.81
CA LEU A 137 -12.42 -13.69 3.97
C LEU A 137 -11.66 -14.01 2.69
N GLN A 138 -10.60 -14.81 2.81
CA GLN A 138 -9.82 -15.28 1.68
C GLN A 138 -10.66 -16.06 0.68
N LYS A 139 -11.48 -16.97 1.18
CA LYS A 139 -12.39 -17.75 0.32
C LYS A 139 -13.42 -16.87 -0.37
N VAL A 140 -14.02 -15.92 0.35
CA VAL A 140 -14.97 -14.96 -0.24
C VAL A 140 -14.29 -14.18 -1.36
N GLU A 141 -13.06 -13.74 -1.16
CA GLU A 141 -12.35 -12.94 -2.14
C GLU A 141 -11.99 -13.71 -3.41
N GLU A 142 -11.61 -14.98 -3.28
CA GLU A 142 -11.40 -15.85 -4.45
C GLU A 142 -12.67 -16.08 -5.25
N ASP A 143 -13.80 -16.23 -4.55
CA ASP A 143 -15.09 -16.44 -5.21
C ASP A 143 -15.61 -15.14 -5.86
N GLU A 144 -15.34 -13.97 -5.25
CA GLU A 144 -15.91 -12.70 -5.70
C GLU A 144 -15.00 -11.92 -6.67
N SER A 145 -13.66 -12.08 -6.61
CA SER A 145 -12.75 -11.34 -7.50
C SER A 145 -13.07 -11.52 -8.99
N PRO A 146 -13.28 -12.75 -9.51
CA PRO A 146 -13.67 -12.92 -10.90
C PRO A 146 -15.07 -12.39 -11.23
N LYS A 147 -16.01 -12.36 -10.26
CA LYS A 147 -17.36 -11.79 -10.44
C LYS A 147 -17.28 -10.26 -10.49
N LEU A 148 -16.45 -9.64 -9.65
CA LEU A 148 -16.20 -8.20 -9.65
C LEU A 148 -15.53 -7.76 -10.96
N ALA A 149 -14.58 -8.54 -11.48
CA ALA A 149 -13.98 -8.29 -12.79
C ALA A 149 -15.02 -8.35 -13.92
N ALA A 150 -15.86 -9.41 -13.92
CA ALA A 150 -16.93 -9.56 -14.90
C ALA A 150 -18.00 -8.44 -14.78
N HIS A 151 -18.28 -7.97 -13.57
CA HIS A 151 -19.17 -6.85 -13.31
C HIS A 151 -18.61 -5.54 -13.88
N SER A 152 -17.32 -5.27 -13.68
CA SER A 152 -16.63 -4.14 -14.31
C SER A 152 -16.70 -4.18 -15.83
N ASP A 153 -16.40 -5.34 -16.41
CA ASP A 153 -16.52 -5.58 -17.85
C ASP A 153 -17.94 -5.32 -18.38
N ALA A 154 -18.96 -5.73 -17.62
CA ALA A 154 -20.35 -5.51 -17.99
C ALA A 154 -20.74 -4.02 -18.06
N ILE A 155 -20.06 -3.17 -17.30
CA ILE A 155 -20.24 -1.72 -17.31
C ILE A 155 -19.45 -1.09 -18.47
N TYR A 156 -18.12 -1.30 -18.52
CA TYR A 156 -17.24 -0.61 -19.45
C TYR A 156 -17.39 -1.08 -20.89
N LEU A 157 -17.79 -2.34 -21.12
CA LEU A 157 -18.02 -2.90 -22.44
C LEU A 157 -19.49 -2.82 -22.91
N ASN A 158 -20.33 -2.07 -22.19
CA ASN A 158 -21.73 -1.86 -22.54
C ASN A 158 -21.86 -0.84 -23.68
N ASP A 159 -22.21 -1.30 -24.88
CA ASP A 159 -22.33 -0.47 -26.06
C ASP A 159 -23.35 0.66 -25.94
N LYS A 160 -24.49 0.41 -25.30
CA LYS A 160 -25.53 1.42 -25.15
C LYS A 160 -25.10 2.54 -24.21
N LEU A 161 -24.47 2.15 -23.09
CA LEU A 161 -23.91 3.11 -22.15
C LEU A 161 -22.80 3.93 -22.79
N PHE A 162 -21.87 3.25 -23.46
CA PHE A 162 -20.75 3.93 -24.15
C PHE A 162 -21.23 4.93 -25.19
N LYS A 163 -22.23 4.58 -26.01
CA LYS A 163 -22.81 5.52 -27.01
C LYS A 163 -23.37 6.78 -26.36
N ARG A 164 -23.96 6.68 -25.17
CA ARG A 164 -24.44 7.87 -24.42
C ARG A 164 -23.28 8.75 -23.94
N VAL A 165 -22.22 8.11 -23.42
CA VAL A 165 -21.00 8.81 -22.98
C VAL A 165 -20.29 9.47 -24.15
N GLU A 166 -20.12 8.75 -25.27
CA GLU A 166 -19.46 9.24 -26.50
C GLU A 166 -20.24 10.43 -27.10
N ALA A 167 -21.57 10.35 -27.18
CA ALA A 167 -22.41 11.46 -27.69
C ALA A 167 -22.27 12.75 -26.87
N LEU A 168 -22.02 12.65 -25.57
CA LEU A 168 -21.72 13.80 -24.71
C LEU A 168 -20.29 14.31 -24.91
N TYR A 169 -19.33 13.40 -25.03
CA TYR A 169 -17.93 13.76 -25.23
C TYR A 169 -17.72 14.46 -26.58
N ASP A 170 -18.39 14.03 -27.66
CA ASP A 170 -18.33 14.66 -28.96
C ASP A 170 -18.89 16.09 -28.96
N LYS A 171 -19.85 16.38 -28.09
CA LYS A 171 -20.48 17.69 -27.93
C LYS A 171 -19.89 18.52 -26.78
N ARG A 172 -18.80 18.05 -26.11
CA ARG A 172 -18.28 18.60 -24.84
C ARG A 172 -18.09 20.11 -24.84
N ASP A 173 -17.58 20.68 -25.92
CA ASP A 173 -17.32 22.11 -26.03
C ASP A 173 -18.61 22.95 -26.04
N SER A 174 -19.73 22.37 -26.49
CA SER A 174 -21.03 23.00 -26.53
C SER A 174 -21.83 22.88 -25.23
N LEU A 175 -21.48 21.93 -24.34
CA LEU A 175 -22.19 21.66 -23.10
C LEU A 175 -21.99 22.76 -22.04
N LYS A 176 -20.96 23.61 -22.17
CA LYS A 176 -20.61 24.69 -21.24
C LYS A 176 -20.51 24.23 -19.79
N LEU A 177 -19.93 23.04 -19.58
CA LEU A 177 -19.70 22.48 -18.26
C LEU A 177 -18.68 23.32 -17.47
N ASP A 178 -18.81 23.34 -16.15
CA ASP A 178 -17.74 23.83 -15.31
C ASP A 178 -16.47 22.97 -15.45
N PRO A 179 -15.30 23.46 -15.06
CA PRO A 179 -14.03 22.74 -15.29
C PRO A 179 -13.99 21.33 -14.69
N GLU A 180 -14.55 21.12 -13.49
CA GLU A 180 -14.55 19.81 -12.83
C GLU A 180 -15.49 18.83 -13.56
N SER A 181 -16.68 19.28 -13.95
CA SER A 181 -17.63 18.50 -14.74
C SER A 181 -17.07 18.16 -16.13
N ALA A 182 -16.39 19.09 -16.79
CA ALA A 182 -15.73 18.85 -18.06
C ALA A 182 -14.61 17.80 -17.92
N ARG A 183 -13.85 17.86 -16.83
CA ARG A 183 -12.82 16.87 -16.51
C ARG A 183 -13.42 15.50 -16.23
N LEU A 184 -14.53 15.42 -15.50
CA LEU A 184 -15.23 14.17 -15.25
C LEU A 184 -15.66 13.50 -16.55
N LEU A 185 -16.28 14.26 -17.46
CA LEU A 185 -16.69 13.77 -18.78
C LEU A 185 -15.48 13.22 -19.57
N GLU A 186 -14.37 13.97 -19.58
CA GLU A 186 -13.13 13.54 -20.25
C GLU A 186 -12.59 12.24 -19.66
N VAL A 187 -12.46 12.17 -18.34
CA VAL A 187 -11.94 10.98 -17.64
C VAL A 187 -12.87 9.79 -17.83
N THR A 188 -14.19 9.99 -17.74
CA THR A 188 -15.16 8.92 -17.96
C THR A 188 -15.05 8.36 -19.39
N TYR A 189 -15.05 9.22 -20.40
CA TYR A 189 -14.91 8.77 -21.79
C TYR A 189 -13.59 8.01 -22.02
N LYS A 190 -12.48 8.58 -21.57
CA LYS A 190 -11.16 7.94 -21.68
C LYS A 190 -11.12 6.58 -20.98
N ASN A 191 -11.72 6.43 -19.81
CA ASN A 191 -11.79 5.16 -19.11
C ASN A 191 -12.55 4.11 -19.92
N PHE A 192 -13.70 4.46 -20.52
CA PHE A 192 -14.44 3.54 -21.39
C PHE A 192 -13.60 3.08 -22.59
N VAL A 193 -12.96 4.01 -23.28
CA VAL A 193 -12.10 3.68 -24.44
C VAL A 193 -10.92 2.82 -24.02
N HIS A 194 -10.26 3.16 -22.92
CA HIS A 194 -9.09 2.48 -22.39
C HIS A 194 -9.42 1.05 -21.93
N GLU A 195 -10.63 0.82 -21.40
CA GLU A 195 -11.11 -0.50 -21.01
C GLU A 195 -11.75 -1.30 -22.17
N GLY A 196 -11.73 -0.77 -23.40
CA GLY A 196 -12.07 -1.53 -24.59
C GLY A 196 -13.49 -1.34 -25.12
N ALA A 197 -14.21 -0.27 -24.77
CA ALA A 197 -15.57 -0.01 -25.24
C ALA A 197 -15.69 -0.01 -26.77
N LYS A 198 -14.63 0.36 -27.50
CA LYS A 198 -14.58 0.41 -28.98
C LYS A 198 -14.22 -0.90 -29.66
N LEU A 199 -13.97 -1.96 -28.91
CA LEU A 199 -13.63 -3.26 -29.47
C LEU A 199 -14.82 -3.92 -30.19
N SER A 200 -14.52 -4.84 -31.12
CA SER A 200 -15.53 -5.74 -31.66
C SER A 200 -16.10 -6.65 -30.58
N GLU A 201 -17.33 -7.16 -30.75
CA GLU A 201 -17.94 -8.09 -29.80
C GLU A 201 -17.10 -9.37 -29.60
N ALA A 202 -16.43 -9.85 -30.65
CA ALA A 202 -15.53 -10.99 -30.58
C ALA A 202 -14.30 -10.67 -29.72
N ASP A 203 -13.75 -9.47 -29.79
CA ASP A 203 -12.59 -9.06 -28.99
C ASP A 203 -12.99 -8.68 -27.55
N LYS A 204 -14.18 -8.09 -27.34
CA LYS A 204 -14.75 -7.91 -26.00
C LYS A 204 -14.92 -9.24 -25.26
N THR A 205 -15.37 -10.30 -25.99
CA THR A 205 -15.48 -11.64 -25.40
C THR A 205 -14.12 -12.17 -24.93
N LYS A 206 -13.08 -12.04 -25.78
CA LYS A 206 -11.71 -12.43 -25.39
C LYS A 206 -11.18 -11.60 -24.22
N LEU A 207 -11.44 -10.28 -24.24
CA LEU A 207 -11.00 -9.40 -23.16
C LEU A 207 -11.60 -9.80 -21.82
N LYS A 208 -12.89 -10.14 -21.79
CA LYS A 208 -13.56 -10.65 -20.58
C LYS A 208 -12.91 -11.92 -20.02
N GLU A 209 -12.51 -12.84 -20.91
CA GLU A 209 -11.79 -14.06 -20.52
C GLU A 209 -10.43 -13.75 -19.91
N LEU A 210 -9.65 -12.85 -20.54
CA LEU A 210 -8.34 -12.41 -20.03
C LEU A 210 -8.48 -11.70 -18.68
N ASN A 211 -9.43 -10.79 -18.53
CA ASN A 211 -9.68 -10.05 -17.28
C ASN A 211 -10.08 -10.98 -16.13
N LYS A 212 -10.94 -11.96 -16.41
CA LYS A 212 -11.35 -12.97 -15.44
C LYS A 212 -10.17 -13.82 -14.97
N GLU A 213 -9.34 -14.31 -15.90
CA GLU A 213 -8.18 -15.12 -15.56
C GLU A 213 -7.12 -14.29 -14.82
N GLU A 214 -6.83 -13.06 -15.25
CA GLU A 214 -5.91 -12.16 -14.56
C GLU A 214 -6.38 -11.88 -13.13
N SER A 215 -7.66 -11.57 -12.92
CA SER A 215 -8.24 -11.33 -11.60
C SER A 215 -8.04 -12.55 -10.68
N THR A 216 -8.36 -13.75 -11.16
CA THR A 216 -8.16 -14.98 -10.41
C THR A 216 -6.70 -15.21 -10.02
N LEU A 217 -5.77 -15.01 -10.96
CA LEU A 217 -4.36 -15.26 -10.73
C LEU A 217 -3.72 -14.21 -9.82
N SER A 218 -4.11 -12.95 -9.92
CA SER A 218 -3.58 -11.91 -9.06
C SER A 218 -4.04 -12.10 -7.62
N THR A 219 -5.30 -12.48 -7.41
CA THR A 219 -5.82 -12.90 -6.10
C THR A 219 -4.98 -14.07 -5.59
N ARG A 220 -4.82 -15.12 -6.35
CA ARG A 220 -4.00 -16.27 -5.98
C ARG A 220 -2.55 -15.90 -5.68
N PHE A 221 -1.92 -14.99 -6.45
CA PHE A 221 -0.55 -14.54 -6.22
C PHE A 221 -0.36 -14.00 -4.81
N THR A 222 -1.18 -13.05 -4.39
CA THR A 222 -0.98 -12.42 -3.07
C THR A 222 -1.22 -13.43 -1.96
N ASN A 223 -2.13 -14.33 -2.15
CA ASN A 223 -2.46 -15.38 -1.23
C ASN A 223 -1.29 -16.31 -1.01
N VAL A 224 -0.75 -16.80 -2.07
CA VAL A 224 0.44 -17.64 -2.06
C VAL A 224 1.61 -16.90 -1.43
N LEU A 225 1.79 -15.61 -1.76
CA LEU A 225 2.85 -14.79 -1.19
C LEU A 225 2.69 -14.60 0.33
N LEU A 226 1.47 -14.34 0.83
CA LEU A 226 1.23 -14.23 2.27
C LEU A 226 1.59 -15.53 2.98
N ALA A 227 1.16 -16.67 2.44
CA ALA A 227 1.50 -17.99 2.95
C ALA A 227 3.01 -18.26 2.91
N ALA A 228 3.68 -17.95 1.78
CA ALA A 228 5.13 -18.08 1.63
C ALA A 228 5.90 -17.23 2.65
N THR A 229 5.47 -15.97 2.84
CA THR A 229 6.09 -15.04 3.79
C THR A 229 5.96 -15.54 5.23
N LYS A 230 4.81 -16.11 5.58
CA LYS A 230 4.60 -16.72 6.90
C LYS A 230 5.43 -17.99 7.08
N ALA A 231 5.40 -18.89 6.12
CA ALA A 231 6.10 -20.17 6.18
C ALA A 231 7.63 -20.01 6.14
N GLY A 232 8.13 -19.01 5.39
CA GLY A 232 9.56 -18.75 5.21
C GLY A 232 10.24 -18.04 6.38
N ALA A 233 9.51 -17.62 7.44
CA ALA A 233 10.10 -16.93 8.58
C ALA A 233 11.26 -17.73 9.20
N LEU A 234 12.35 -17.03 9.58
CA LEU A 234 13.48 -17.67 10.22
C LEU A 234 13.11 -18.15 11.64
N VAL A 235 13.21 -19.45 11.89
CA VAL A 235 13.01 -20.05 13.21
C VAL A 235 14.35 -20.48 13.77
N VAL A 236 14.68 -20.04 14.99
CA VAL A 236 15.89 -20.46 15.70
C VAL A 236 15.53 -21.04 17.08
N ASP A 237 16.29 -22.05 17.51
CA ASP A 237 16.06 -22.74 18.78
C ASP A 237 16.81 -22.10 19.95
N ASP A 238 17.87 -21.33 19.66
CA ASP A 238 18.75 -20.74 20.68
C ASP A 238 18.86 -19.22 20.48
N LYS A 239 18.62 -18.48 21.56
CA LYS A 239 18.82 -17.01 21.63
C LYS A 239 20.20 -16.59 21.12
N LYS A 240 21.21 -17.42 21.27
CA LYS A 240 22.58 -17.12 20.82
C LYS A 240 22.68 -16.85 19.31
N ALA A 241 21.82 -17.47 18.51
CA ALA A 241 21.76 -17.19 17.06
C ALA A 241 21.30 -15.76 16.74
N LEU A 242 20.64 -15.09 17.70
CA LEU A 242 20.15 -13.70 17.59
C LEU A 242 21.09 -12.70 18.31
N ASP A 243 22.31 -13.12 18.65
CA ASP A 243 23.28 -12.21 19.30
C ASP A 243 23.51 -10.95 18.46
N GLY A 244 23.51 -9.78 19.13
CA GLY A 244 23.55 -8.46 18.50
C GLY A 244 22.19 -7.79 18.32
N MET A 245 21.09 -8.53 18.35
CA MET A 245 19.74 -7.93 18.41
C MET A 245 19.45 -7.36 19.79
N SER A 246 18.60 -6.33 19.88
CA SER A 246 18.17 -5.78 21.16
C SER A 246 17.31 -6.78 21.95
N ASP A 247 17.29 -6.65 23.28
CA ASP A 247 16.42 -7.48 24.14
C ASP A 247 14.94 -7.32 23.78
N ALA A 248 14.52 -6.14 23.30
CA ALA A 248 13.16 -5.88 22.85
C ALA A 248 12.84 -6.67 21.57
N ASP A 249 13.74 -6.68 20.59
CA ASP A 249 13.56 -7.41 19.34
C ASP A 249 13.59 -8.93 19.56
N ILE A 250 14.45 -9.42 20.47
CA ILE A 250 14.47 -10.83 20.87
C ILE A 250 13.16 -11.22 21.58
N THR A 251 12.63 -10.36 22.45
CA THR A 251 11.34 -10.60 23.10
C THR A 251 10.19 -10.61 22.09
N ALA A 252 10.24 -9.74 21.07
CA ALA A 252 9.28 -9.75 19.99
C ALA A 252 9.38 -11.05 19.14
N ALA A 253 10.60 -11.54 18.88
CA ALA A 253 10.82 -12.82 18.17
C ALA A 253 10.30 -14.03 18.99
N GLU A 254 10.45 -14.03 20.31
CA GLU A 254 9.84 -15.01 21.20
C GLU A 254 8.29 -14.93 21.17
N GLY A 255 7.74 -13.72 21.17
CA GLY A 255 6.30 -13.48 21.02
C GLY A 255 5.75 -14.06 19.72
N ALA A 256 6.41 -13.78 18.60
CA ALA A 256 6.05 -14.30 17.27
C ALA A 256 6.13 -15.83 17.21
N ALA A 257 7.05 -16.46 17.96
CA ALA A 257 7.13 -17.91 18.08
C ALA A 257 5.91 -18.47 18.86
N ARG A 258 5.55 -17.85 19.98
CA ARG A 258 4.36 -18.26 20.78
C ARG A 258 3.07 -18.16 19.98
N GLU A 259 2.86 -17.09 19.22
CA GLU A 259 1.70 -16.93 18.33
C GLU A 259 1.59 -18.06 17.31
N ARG A 260 2.73 -18.60 16.89
CA ARG A 260 2.85 -19.74 15.95
C ARG A 260 2.88 -21.10 16.65
N LYS A 261 2.66 -21.17 17.97
CA LYS A 261 2.73 -22.39 18.79
C LYS A 261 4.11 -23.08 18.74
N LEU A 262 5.17 -22.28 18.67
CA LEU A 262 6.58 -22.71 18.67
C LEU A 262 7.23 -22.29 20.01
N ASP A 263 6.64 -22.72 21.13
CA ASP A 263 7.11 -22.36 22.46
C ASP A 263 8.58 -22.72 22.68
N GLY A 264 9.33 -21.82 23.28
CA GLY A 264 10.77 -21.99 23.54
C GLY A 264 11.67 -21.70 22.35
N LYS A 265 11.11 -21.27 21.21
CA LYS A 265 11.87 -20.82 20.04
C LYS A 265 11.74 -19.31 19.81
N TYR A 266 12.42 -18.83 18.79
CA TYR A 266 12.40 -17.44 18.34
C TYR A 266 12.08 -17.40 16.84
N VAL A 267 11.22 -16.47 16.42
CA VAL A 267 10.83 -16.30 15.01
C VAL A 267 11.13 -14.90 14.54
N VAL A 268 12.00 -14.77 13.55
CA VAL A 268 12.23 -13.50 12.82
C VAL A 268 11.38 -13.55 11.55
N THR A 269 10.34 -12.71 11.49
CA THR A 269 9.41 -12.65 10.36
C THR A 269 10.03 -11.93 9.17
N LEU A 270 9.48 -12.16 7.96
CA LEU A 270 10.05 -11.63 6.71
C LEU A 270 9.46 -10.25 6.29
N GLN A 271 8.86 -9.49 7.21
CA GLN A 271 8.54 -8.09 6.95
C GLN A 271 9.81 -7.23 7.01
N ASN A 272 9.85 -6.16 6.19
CA ASN A 272 11.01 -5.26 6.14
C ASN A 272 11.34 -4.67 7.52
N THR A 273 10.32 -4.30 8.30
CA THR A 273 10.44 -3.77 9.67
C THR A 273 11.02 -4.78 10.70
N THR A 274 11.15 -6.03 10.33
CA THR A 274 11.72 -7.09 11.20
C THR A 274 13.02 -7.63 10.64
N GLN A 275 13.01 -8.05 9.37
CA GLN A 275 14.19 -8.71 8.79
C GLN A 275 15.34 -7.74 8.54
N GLN A 276 15.10 -6.52 8.06
CA GLN A 276 16.17 -5.55 7.79
C GLN A 276 16.90 -5.12 9.07
N PRO A 277 16.23 -4.70 10.16
CA PRO A 277 16.89 -4.45 11.45
C PRO A 277 17.64 -5.67 12.01
N ALA A 278 17.11 -6.88 11.81
CA ALA A 278 17.77 -8.11 12.23
C ALA A 278 19.04 -8.38 11.42
N LEU A 279 19.02 -8.21 10.09
CA LEU A 279 20.22 -8.31 9.24
C LEU A 279 21.29 -7.30 9.62
N GLN A 280 20.90 -6.09 10.01
CA GLN A 280 21.79 -5.04 10.46
C GLN A 280 22.49 -5.37 11.78
N SER A 281 21.74 -5.91 12.74
CA SER A 281 22.18 -6.05 14.13
C SER A 281 22.80 -7.40 14.48
N MET A 282 22.33 -8.51 13.87
CA MET A 282 22.84 -9.85 14.21
C MET A 282 24.33 -10.02 13.92
N ASN A 283 25.08 -10.56 14.90
CA ASN A 283 26.51 -10.82 14.77
C ASN A 283 26.81 -12.13 14.02
N ASP A 284 25.95 -13.14 14.16
CA ASP A 284 26.16 -14.45 13.54
C ASP A 284 25.91 -14.39 12.02
N ARG A 285 26.99 -14.56 11.24
CA ARG A 285 26.94 -14.44 9.77
C ARG A 285 26.09 -15.52 9.12
N ASP A 286 26.15 -16.74 9.64
CA ASP A 286 25.40 -17.89 9.06
C ASP A 286 23.89 -17.68 9.29
N THR A 287 23.52 -17.10 10.41
CA THR A 287 22.11 -16.74 10.68
C THR A 287 21.65 -15.58 9.80
N ARG A 288 22.49 -14.56 9.54
CA ARG A 288 22.19 -13.50 8.56
C ARG A 288 21.98 -14.07 7.16
N GLU A 289 22.85 -14.97 6.72
CA GLU A 289 22.71 -15.63 5.40
C GLU A 289 21.39 -16.40 5.31
N LYS A 290 21.04 -17.18 6.35
CA LYS A 290 19.76 -17.92 6.40
C LYS A 290 18.56 -16.97 6.34
N LEU A 291 18.56 -15.89 7.12
CA LEU A 291 17.48 -14.90 7.12
C LEU A 291 17.35 -14.19 5.76
N PHE A 292 18.48 -13.78 5.20
CA PHE A 292 18.51 -13.12 3.89
C PHE A 292 17.94 -14.06 2.81
N LYS A 293 18.42 -15.30 2.73
CA LYS A 293 17.94 -16.29 1.75
C LYS A 293 16.47 -16.62 1.96
N ALA A 294 16.03 -16.80 3.20
CA ALA A 294 14.63 -17.02 3.51
C ALA A 294 13.72 -15.90 2.97
N SER A 295 14.19 -14.65 3.05
CA SER A 295 13.50 -13.51 2.50
C SER A 295 13.65 -13.36 0.99
N PHE A 296 14.85 -13.54 0.47
CA PHE A 296 15.19 -13.28 -0.93
C PHE A 296 14.64 -14.37 -1.86
N ASP A 297 14.67 -15.64 -1.42
CA ASP A 297 14.19 -16.79 -2.18
C ASP A 297 12.73 -17.16 -1.84
N ARG A 298 12.01 -16.32 -1.10
CA ARG A 298 10.62 -16.60 -0.76
C ARG A 298 9.77 -16.75 -2.01
N ALA A 299 8.80 -17.68 -1.94
CA ALA A 299 7.92 -18.01 -3.04
C ALA A 299 8.60 -18.58 -4.31
N GLU A 300 9.79 -19.21 -4.14
CA GLU A 300 10.58 -19.83 -5.23
C GLU A 300 11.01 -21.28 -4.93
N HIS A 301 10.38 -21.96 -3.97
CA HIS A 301 10.86 -23.26 -3.48
C HIS A 301 10.31 -24.47 -4.26
N GLY A 302 9.54 -24.27 -5.33
CA GLY A 302 8.93 -25.35 -6.10
C GLY A 302 7.83 -26.10 -5.34
N ASP A 303 7.32 -25.50 -4.27
CA ASP A 303 6.24 -26.03 -3.44
C ASP A 303 4.89 -25.35 -3.77
N ALA A 304 3.88 -25.56 -2.93
CA ALA A 304 2.55 -24.96 -3.12
C ALA A 304 2.56 -23.43 -3.03
N ASN A 305 3.61 -22.85 -2.47
CA ASN A 305 3.77 -21.40 -2.29
C ASN A 305 4.68 -20.76 -3.36
N ASP A 306 5.01 -21.48 -4.43
CA ASP A 306 5.79 -20.93 -5.55
C ASP A 306 4.92 -20.08 -6.47
N THR A 307 5.31 -18.82 -6.68
CA THR A 307 4.55 -17.84 -7.47
C THR A 307 4.98 -17.76 -8.94
N ARG A 308 6.10 -18.39 -9.32
CA ARG A 308 6.72 -18.17 -10.64
C ARG A 308 5.82 -18.57 -11.82
N GLU A 309 5.04 -19.64 -11.69
CA GLU A 309 4.05 -20.03 -12.72
C GLU A 309 2.91 -18.99 -12.84
N ILE A 310 2.48 -18.43 -11.71
CA ILE A 310 1.41 -17.45 -11.67
C ILE A 310 1.85 -16.17 -12.37
N ILE A 311 3.02 -15.64 -12.01
CA ILE A 311 3.51 -14.36 -12.57
C ILE A 311 3.79 -14.42 -14.06
N THR A 312 4.36 -15.53 -14.55
CA THR A 312 4.57 -15.70 -15.99
C THR A 312 3.28 -15.72 -16.76
N ARG A 313 2.22 -16.35 -16.21
CA ARG A 313 0.91 -16.36 -16.84
C ARG A 313 0.26 -14.97 -16.81
N ILE A 314 0.32 -14.26 -15.71
CA ILE A 314 -0.17 -12.86 -15.61
C ILE A 314 0.53 -11.98 -16.66
N ALA A 315 1.85 -12.08 -16.79
CA ALA A 315 2.61 -11.30 -17.77
C ALA A 315 2.13 -11.57 -19.23
N GLN A 316 1.84 -12.84 -19.57
CA GLN A 316 1.30 -13.20 -20.88
C GLN A 316 -0.10 -12.63 -21.08
N LEU A 317 -1.00 -12.76 -20.09
CA LEU A 317 -2.37 -12.22 -20.15
C LEU A 317 -2.35 -10.70 -20.38
N ARG A 318 -1.49 -9.99 -19.67
CA ARG A 318 -1.32 -8.54 -19.81
C ARG A 318 -0.82 -8.13 -21.18
N ALA A 319 0.15 -8.86 -21.72
CA ALA A 319 0.64 -8.62 -23.09
C ALA A 319 -0.47 -8.86 -24.14
N ASP A 320 -1.25 -9.93 -24.00
CA ASP A 320 -2.35 -10.24 -24.91
C ASP A 320 -3.50 -9.24 -24.79
N ARG A 321 -3.82 -8.79 -23.57
CA ARG A 321 -4.79 -7.72 -23.31
C ARG A 321 -4.38 -6.42 -23.99
N ALA A 322 -3.13 -5.98 -23.81
CA ALA A 322 -2.63 -4.77 -24.46
C ALA A 322 -2.77 -4.82 -26.00
N ARG A 323 -2.48 -5.97 -26.60
CA ARG A 323 -2.66 -6.17 -28.06
C ARG A 323 -4.11 -6.00 -28.49
N LEU A 324 -5.06 -6.59 -27.74
CA LEU A 324 -6.50 -6.42 -28.05
C LEU A 324 -6.91 -4.96 -27.99
N LEU A 325 -6.35 -4.21 -27.04
CA LEU A 325 -6.62 -2.78 -26.85
C LEU A 325 -5.84 -1.86 -27.80
N GLY A 326 -5.03 -2.43 -28.73
CA GLY A 326 -4.29 -1.68 -29.73
C GLY A 326 -2.94 -1.12 -29.30
N PHE A 327 -2.42 -1.57 -28.16
CA PHE A 327 -1.12 -1.14 -27.62
C PHE A 327 -0.02 -2.17 -27.90
N PRO A 328 1.24 -1.72 -28.06
CA PRO A 328 2.35 -2.63 -28.37
C PRO A 328 2.73 -3.55 -27.19
N ASN A 329 2.45 -3.15 -25.98
CA ASN A 329 2.68 -3.90 -24.74
C ASN A 329 1.85 -3.30 -23.60
N TYR A 330 1.84 -3.98 -22.46
CA TYR A 330 1.06 -3.57 -21.30
C TYR A 330 1.54 -2.24 -20.68
N ALA A 331 2.86 -1.99 -20.67
CA ALA A 331 3.40 -0.72 -20.17
C ALA A 331 2.90 0.48 -20.98
N ALA A 332 2.81 0.35 -22.31
CA ALA A 332 2.28 1.42 -23.16
C ALA A 332 0.79 1.68 -22.86
N TRP A 333 0.00 0.64 -22.61
CA TRP A 333 -1.39 0.79 -22.18
C TRP A 333 -1.48 1.45 -20.82
N THR A 334 -0.67 1.01 -19.84
CA THR A 334 -0.67 1.56 -18.48
C THR A 334 -0.29 3.05 -18.46
N LEU A 335 0.73 3.45 -19.22
CA LEU A 335 1.28 4.81 -19.14
C LEU A 335 0.51 5.84 -19.97
N ASP A 336 -0.43 5.44 -20.80
CA ASP A 336 -1.19 6.35 -21.67
C ASP A 336 -1.87 7.49 -20.89
N ASP A 337 -2.37 7.21 -19.71
CA ASP A 337 -3.04 8.18 -18.84
C ASP A 337 -2.17 8.72 -17.69
N GLN A 338 -0.90 8.27 -17.56
CA GLN A 338 0.02 8.75 -16.53
C GLN A 338 0.70 10.08 -16.94
N MET A 339 1.44 10.74 -16.00
CA MET A 339 2.22 11.94 -16.33
C MET A 339 3.36 11.64 -17.32
N ALA A 340 4.05 10.51 -17.17
CA ALA A 340 5.13 10.09 -18.07
C ALA A 340 4.67 9.77 -19.49
N LYS A 341 3.39 9.44 -19.71
CA LYS A 341 2.75 9.16 -21.01
C LYS A 341 3.24 7.93 -21.74
N THR A 342 4.51 7.61 -21.72
CA THR A 342 5.09 6.50 -22.49
C THR A 342 6.14 5.72 -21.68
N PRO A 343 6.28 4.39 -21.94
CA PRO A 343 7.37 3.61 -21.34
C PRO A 343 8.76 4.21 -21.62
N ALA A 344 8.99 4.69 -22.83
CA ALA A 344 10.28 5.29 -23.21
C ALA A 344 10.62 6.54 -22.37
N ALA A 345 9.64 7.36 -21.99
CA ALA A 345 9.85 8.50 -21.12
C ALA A 345 10.22 8.06 -19.69
N ALA A 346 9.52 7.07 -19.15
CA ALA A 346 9.79 6.51 -17.84
C ALA A 346 11.17 5.80 -17.79
N GLU A 347 11.49 4.97 -18.80
CA GLU A 347 12.81 4.32 -18.90
C GLU A 347 13.94 5.35 -18.99
N LYS A 348 13.82 6.32 -19.89
CA LYS A 348 14.84 7.38 -20.05
C LYS A 348 15.05 8.16 -18.75
N PHE A 349 14.01 8.42 -17.99
CA PHE A 349 14.12 9.09 -16.69
C PHE A 349 14.92 8.21 -15.70
N MET A 350 14.59 6.93 -15.59
CA MET A 350 15.27 5.98 -14.68
C MET A 350 16.72 5.71 -15.10
N GLU A 351 16.97 5.49 -16.39
CA GLU A 351 18.30 5.21 -16.93
C GLU A 351 19.32 6.34 -16.68
N ARG A 352 18.85 7.58 -16.58
CA ARG A 352 19.73 8.71 -16.20
C ARG A 352 20.30 8.58 -14.78
N LEU A 353 19.61 7.88 -13.90
CA LEU A 353 19.99 7.72 -12.49
C LEU A 353 20.97 6.54 -12.29
N VAL A 354 20.91 5.52 -13.16
CA VAL A 354 21.68 4.27 -13.02
C VAL A 354 23.18 4.48 -12.86
N PRO A 355 23.88 5.27 -13.71
CA PRO A 355 25.34 5.39 -13.60
C PRO A 355 25.79 5.95 -12.24
N ALA A 356 25.10 6.98 -11.73
CA ALA A 356 25.45 7.60 -10.46
C ALA A 356 25.16 6.67 -9.27
N ALA A 357 24.00 6.00 -9.28
CA ALA A 357 23.60 5.04 -8.24
C ALA A 357 24.58 3.86 -8.17
N VAL A 358 24.89 3.23 -9.31
CA VAL A 358 25.81 2.08 -9.38
C VAL A 358 27.25 2.46 -9.01
N ALA A 359 27.73 3.62 -9.46
CA ALA A 359 29.06 4.08 -9.09
C ALA A 359 29.19 4.30 -7.58
N ARG A 360 28.16 4.89 -6.97
CA ARG A 360 28.10 5.12 -5.53
C ARG A 360 27.97 3.83 -4.74
N ALA A 361 27.08 2.91 -5.13
CA ALA A 361 26.95 1.58 -4.51
C ALA A 361 28.27 0.80 -4.59
N THR A 362 29.00 0.93 -5.72
CA THR A 362 30.33 0.31 -5.87
C THR A 362 31.35 0.90 -4.89
N ALA A 363 31.31 2.19 -4.62
CA ALA A 363 32.16 2.83 -3.62
C ALA A 363 31.79 2.38 -2.19
N GLU A 364 30.51 2.32 -1.89
CA GLU A 364 29.98 1.84 -0.61
C GLU A 364 30.35 0.37 -0.35
N SER A 365 30.30 -0.49 -1.38
CA SER A 365 30.76 -1.88 -1.30
C SER A 365 32.26 -1.99 -0.95
N LYS A 366 33.10 -1.10 -1.45
CA LYS A 366 34.53 -1.05 -1.11
C LYS A 366 34.74 -0.60 0.32
N ASP A 367 33.98 0.39 0.80
CA ASP A 367 34.04 0.81 2.20
C ASP A 367 33.67 -0.33 3.15
N ILE A 368 32.62 -1.10 2.81
CA ILE A 368 32.21 -2.29 3.54
C ILE A 368 33.30 -3.36 3.52
N GLN A 369 33.87 -3.67 2.36
CA GLN A 369 34.95 -4.66 2.24
C GLN A 369 36.17 -4.27 3.08
N ALA A 370 36.52 -3.00 3.13
CA ALA A 370 37.62 -2.52 3.95
C ALA A 370 37.42 -2.81 5.45
N VAL A 371 36.17 -2.73 5.96
CA VAL A 371 35.87 -3.09 7.35
C VAL A 371 35.97 -4.60 7.56
N ILE A 372 35.47 -5.42 6.62
CA ILE A 372 35.61 -6.87 6.66
C ILE A 372 37.09 -7.28 6.71
N ASP A 373 37.93 -6.66 5.87
CA ASP A 373 39.37 -6.93 5.80
C ASP A 373 40.09 -6.50 7.11
N GLN A 374 39.73 -5.34 7.67
CA GLN A 374 40.26 -4.87 8.95
C GLN A 374 39.91 -5.83 10.10
N GLU A 375 38.71 -6.38 10.10
CA GLU A 375 38.26 -7.40 11.07
C GLU A 375 38.82 -8.78 10.79
N LYS A 376 39.61 -8.95 9.72
CA LYS A 376 40.19 -10.24 9.26
C LYS A 376 39.10 -11.27 8.94
N GLY A 377 37.99 -10.84 8.37
CA GLY A 377 36.84 -11.68 8.03
C GLY A 377 37.17 -12.79 7.02
N GLY A 378 38.08 -12.53 6.07
CA GLY A 378 38.55 -13.54 5.11
C GLY A 378 37.54 -13.91 4.01
N PHE A 379 36.53 -13.06 3.79
CA PHE A 379 35.50 -13.25 2.75
C PHE A 379 35.22 -11.96 1.99
N GLN A 380 34.64 -12.11 0.81
CA GLN A 380 34.11 -11.00 0.03
C GLN A 380 32.70 -10.67 0.47
N VAL A 381 32.36 -9.37 0.53
CA VAL A 381 31.01 -8.90 0.91
C VAL A 381 29.94 -9.57 0.04
N GLN A 382 28.93 -10.11 0.69
CA GLN A 382 27.73 -10.67 0.09
C GLN A 382 26.51 -9.80 0.43
N ALA A 383 25.37 -10.04 -0.21
CA ALA A 383 24.15 -9.28 0.05
C ALA A 383 23.72 -9.36 1.54
N TRP A 384 23.85 -10.50 2.19
CA TRP A 384 23.54 -10.68 3.63
C TRP A 384 24.55 -10.05 4.60
N ASP A 385 25.67 -9.54 4.07
CA ASP A 385 26.67 -8.82 4.85
C ASP A 385 26.45 -7.30 4.79
N TRP A 386 25.72 -6.81 3.77
CA TRP A 386 25.62 -5.38 3.47
C TRP A 386 25.12 -4.58 4.66
N ASP A 387 23.94 -4.85 5.16
CA ASP A 387 23.31 -4.08 6.24
C ASP A 387 24.16 -4.05 7.51
N HIS A 388 24.70 -5.22 7.89
CA HIS A 388 25.55 -5.37 9.06
C HIS A 388 26.85 -4.55 8.98
N TYR A 389 27.55 -4.64 7.85
CA TYR A 389 28.81 -3.92 7.68
C TYR A 389 28.61 -2.47 7.27
N ALA A 390 27.54 -2.12 6.60
CA ALA A 390 27.18 -0.72 6.37
C ALA A 390 26.96 0.03 7.69
N GLU A 391 26.30 -0.62 8.69
CA GLU A 391 26.16 -0.05 10.03
C GLU A 391 27.50 0.16 10.73
N LYS A 392 28.43 -0.76 10.60
CA LYS A 392 29.80 -0.57 11.12
C LYS A 392 30.52 0.59 10.45
N VAL A 393 30.38 0.75 9.12
CA VAL A 393 30.91 1.89 8.38
C VAL A 393 30.25 3.20 8.87
N ARG A 394 28.91 3.21 9.06
CA ARG A 394 28.15 4.35 9.56
C ARG A 394 28.66 4.77 10.94
N LYS A 395 28.79 3.80 11.85
CA LYS A 395 29.31 4.02 13.21
C LYS A 395 30.75 4.55 13.19
N ALA A 396 31.65 3.95 12.41
CA ALA A 396 33.02 4.39 12.33
C ALA A 396 33.18 5.80 11.73
N ARG A 397 32.34 6.15 10.72
CA ARG A 397 32.46 7.42 9.96
C ARG A 397 31.76 8.60 10.64
N TYR A 398 30.62 8.33 11.30
CA TYR A 398 29.74 9.36 11.83
C TYR A 398 29.59 9.29 13.35
N ASP A 399 30.16 8.29 14.03
CA ASP A 399 29.96 8.01 15.46
C ASP A 399 28.46 7.97 15.81
N LEU A 400 27.69 7.33 14.92
CA LEU A 400 26.24 7.20 14.99
C LEU A 400 25.85 5.72 15.00
N ASP A 401 24.99 5.37 15.93
CA ASP A 401 24.50 4.02 16.14
C ASP A 401 23.00 4.06 16.45
N GLU A 402 22.24 3.12 15.92
CA GLU A 402 20.76 3.08 16.02
C GLU A 402 20.30 3.00 17.48
N ALA A 403 21.05 2.31 18.35
CA ALA A 403 20.71 2.21 19.75
C ALA A 403 20.72 3.57 20.49
N GLN A 404 21.50 4.55 19.97
CA GLN A 404 21.52 5.90 20.53
C GLN A 404 20.32 6.74 20.06
N VAL A 405 19.73 6.41 18.91
CA VAL A 405 18.71 7.20 18.22
C VAL A 405 17.30 6.72 18.57
N LYS A 406 17.06 5.42 18.52
CA LYS A 406 15.76 4.77 18.72
C LYS A 406 15.03 5.20 20.01
N PRO A 407 15.68 5.46 21.18
CA PRO A 407 15.00 5.94 22.40
C PRO A 407 14.30 7.30 22.29
N TYR A 408 14.55 8.06 21.22
CA TYR A 408 13.93 9.36 20.97
C TYR A 408 12.70 9.28 20.06
N PHE A 409 12.39 8.10 19.52
CA PHE A 409 11.26 7.88 18.60
C PHE A 409 10.25 6.91 19.21
N GLU A 410 9.54 7.39 20.21
CA GLU A 410 8.38 6.69 20.74
C GLU A 410 7.16 7.00 19.85
N LEU A 411 6.42 5.95 19.44
CA LEU A 411 5.39 6.00 18.40
C LEU A 411 4.33 7.08 18.66
N ASP A 412 3.74 7.12 19.86
CA ASP A 412 2.70 8.10 20.19
C ASP A 412 3.24 9.52 20.20
N ASN A 413 4.46 9.71 20.71
CA ASN A 413 5.12 11.01 20.70
C ASN A 413 5.45 11.46 19.26
N VAL A 414 5.91 10.55 18.40
CA VAL A 414 6.12 10.84 16.96
C VAL A 414 4.81 11.22 16.30
N LEU A 415 3.72 10.49 16.54
CA LEU A 415 2.40 10.80 16.00
C LEU A 415 1.92 12.21 16.42
N GLN A 416 1.88 12.48 17.72
CA GLN A 416 1.29 13.70 18.27
C GLN A 416 2.18 14.93 18.04
N ASN A 417 3.47 14.80 18.37
CA ASN A 417 4.42 15.91 18.37
C ASN A 417 5.27 16.00 17.09
N GLY A 418 5.18 15.02 16.19
CA GLY A 418 5.80 15.02 14.87
C GLY A 418 4.74 15.23 13.79
N VAL A 419 4.03 14.16 13.45
CA VAL A 419 3.08 14.10 12.33
C VAL A 419 1.96 15.11 12.48
N PHE A 420 1.21 15.06 13.59
CA PHE A 420 0.09 15.98 13.83
C PHE A 420 0.57 17.41 14.06
N TYR A 421 1.70 17.60 14.73
CA TYR A 421 2.28 18.93 14.90
C TYR A 421 2.64 19.58 13.58
N ALA A 422 3.31 18.88 12.66
CA ALA A 422 3.64 19.41 11.33
C ALA A 422 2.38 19.83 10.58
N ALA A 423 1.35 18.98 10.56
CA ALA A 423 0.08 19.28 9.92
C ALA A 423 -0.65 20.47 10.57
N THR A 424 -0.59 20.58 11.90
CA THR A 424 -1.14 21.74 12.62
C THR A 424 -0.41 23.03 12.24
N GLN A 425 0.92 23.00 12.14
CA GLN A 425 1.69 24.17 11.72
C GLN A 425 1.38 24.59 10.27
N LEU A 426 1.34 23.64 9.36
CA LEU A 426 1.13 23.89 7.93
C LEU A 426 -0.32 24.27 7.61
N TYR A 427 -1.29 23.54 8.16
CA TYR A 427 -2.68 23.58 7.69
C TYR A 427 -3.69 24.06 8.74
N GLY A 428 -3.29 24.18 10.02
CA GLY A 428 -4.15 24.57 11.12
C GLY A 428 -5.11 23.50 11.59
N ILE A 429 -5.03 22.30 11.07
CA ILE A 429 -5.89 21.22 11.49
C ILE A 429 -5.52 20.72 12.88
N THR A 430 -6.52 20.21 13.60
CA THR A 430 -6.36 19.62 14.93
C THR A 430 -7.03 18.26 14.99
N PHE A 431 -6.63 17.44 15.97
CA PHE A 431 -7.02 16.05 16.08
C PHE A 431 -7.60 15.74 17.44
N LYS A 432 -8.70 14.99 17.48
CA LYS A 432 -9.33 14.51 18.70
C LYS A 432 -9.55 13.01 18.60
N GLU A 433 -8.98 12.26 19.52
CA GLU A 433 -9.18 10.80 19.56
C GLU A 433 -10.63 10.44 19.85
N ARG A 434 -11.16 9.47 19.12
CA ARG A 434 -12.53 8.96 19.16
C ARG A 434 -12.52 7.48 19.57
N LYS A 435 -12.82 7.22 20.85
CA LYS A 435 -12.90 5.87 21.41
C LYS A 435 -14.28 5.21 21.26
N ASP A 436 -15.24 5.96 20.79
CA ASP A 436 -16.60 5.55 20.53
C ASP A 436 -16.86 5.05 19.10
N ILE A 437 -15.85 5.14 18.23
CA ILE A 437 -15.90 4.64 16.85
C ILE A 437 -15.26 3.23 16.83
N PRO A 438 -15.99 2.20 16.34
CA PRO A 438 -15.47 0.84 16.32
C PRO A 438 -14.33 0.65 15.31
N THR A 439 -13.42 -0.28 15.61
CA THR A 439 -12.26 -0.63 14.80
C THR A 439 -12.21 -2.13 14.53
N TRP A 440 -11.43 -2.57 13.54
CA TRP A 440 -11.25 -4.01 13.23
C TRP A 440 -10.17 -4.70 14.09
N GLN A 441 -9.37 -3.91 14.85
CA GLN A 441 -8.39 -4.44 15.80
C GLN A 441 -8.37 -3.59 17.07
N PRO A 442 -8.18 -4.20 18.26
CA PRO A 442 -8.25 -3.48 19.53
C PRO A 442 -7.17 -2.41 19.74
N ASP A 443 -6.02 -2.55 19.07
CA ASP A 443 -4.86 -1.62 19.18
C ASP A 443 -4.88 -0.51 18.14
N MET A 444 -5.90 -0.44 17.33
CA MET A 444 -6.13 0.69 16.42
C MET A 444 -6.61 1.93 17.18
N ARG A 445 -6.34 3.06 16.57
CA ARG A 445 -6.84 4.35 17.06
C ARG A 445 -7.61 5.08 15.96
N VAL A 446 -8.58 5.89 16.36
CA VAL A 446 -9.37 6.73 15.46
C VAL A 446 -9.28 8.17 15.92
N PHE A 447 -9.08 9.07 14.98
CA PHE A 447 -9.03 10.51 15.24
C PHE A 447 -10.07 11.24 14.39
N GLU A 448 -10.81 12.14 15.00
CA GLU A 448 -11.60 13.13 14.27
C GLU A 448 -10.71 14.33 13.98
N VAL A 449 -10.70 14.74 12.72
CA VAL A 449 -9.88 15.84 12.21
C VAL A 449 -10.74 17.10 12.08
N PHE A 450 -10.28 18.21 12.61
CA PHE A 450 -10.96 19.52 12.55
C PHE A 450 -10.12 20.52 11.76
N ASP A 451 -10.79 21.32 10.95
CA ASP A 451 -10.15 22.44 10.24
C ASP A 451 -9.82 23.59 11.20
N LYS A 452 -9.09 24.58 10.72
CA LYS A 452 -8.66 25.78 11.45
C LYS A 452 -9.80 26.62 12.06
N ASP A 453 -11.00 26.49 11.53
CA ASP A 453 -12.21 27.13 12.06
C ASP A 453 -12.99 26.27 13.06
N GLY A 454 -12.49 25.08 13.39
CA GLY A 454 -13.15 24.11 14.26
C GLY A 454 -14.18 23.24 13.56
N THR A 455 -14.35 23.34 12.26
CA THR A 455 -15.25 22.48 11.48
C THR A 455 -14.69 21.06 11.43
N SER A 456 -15.50 20.07 11.82
CA SER A 456 -15.15 18.66 11.68
C SER A 456 -15.03 18.27 10.21
N MET A 457 -13.91 17.67 9.79
CA MET A 457 -13.58 17.39 8.38
C MET A 457 -13.62 15.91 8.03
N ALA A 458 -13.01 15.07 8.83
CA ALA A 458 -12.72 13.68 8.50
C ALA A 458 -12.64 12.79 9.74
N LEU A 459 -12.70 11.47 9.52
CA LEU A 459 -12.16 10.48 10.46
C LEU A 459 -10.88 9.87 9.89
N PHE A 460 -9.90 9.68 10.76
CA PHE A 460 -8.62 9.10 10.45
C PHE A 460 -8.35 7.90 11.37
N TYR A 461 -8.26 6.71 10.77
CA TYR A 461 -7.94 5.45 11.44
C TYR A 461 -6.47 5.12 11.26
N VAL A 462 -5.86 4.50 12.28
CA VAL A 462 -4.47 4.03 12.20
C VAL A 462 -4.34 2.60 12.74
N ASP A 463 -3.69 1.73 11.95
CA ASP A 463 -3.38 0.34 12.26
C ASP A 463 -1.87 0.11 12.11
N TYR A 464 -1.12 0.30 13.20
CA TYR A 464 0.33 0.38 13.13
C TYR A 464 1.05 -0.97 13.16
N PHE A 465 0.54 -1.96 13.90
CA PHE A 465 1.35 -3.12 14.25
C PHE A 465 1.17 -4.28 13.27
N LYS A 466 2.29 -4.97 12.97
CA LYS A 466 2.30 -6.15 12.12
C LYS A 466 1.53 -7.32 12.73
N ARG A 467 0.98 -8.16 11.89
CA ARG A 467 0.32 -9.43 12.20
C ARG A 467 0.56 -10.42 11.05
N ASP A 468 0.50 -11.73 11.32
CA ASP A 468 0.69 -12.77 10.29
C ASP A 468 -0.44 -12.81 9.24
N ASN A 469 -1.59 -12.22 9.57
CA ASN A 469 -2.76 -12.09 8.71
C ASN A 469 -2.92 -10.67 8.11
N LYS A 470 -1.83 -9.94 7.97
CA LYS A 470 -1.78 -8.58 7.44
C LYS A 470 -0.75 -8.53 6.30
N ASN A 471 -1.12 -7.94 5.18
CA ASN A 471 -0.21 -7.73 4.06
C ASN A 471 1.01 -6.90 4.47
N GLY A 472 2.17 -7.18 3.86
CA GLY A 472 3.39 -6.43 4.09
C GLY A 472 3.36 -5.02 3.49
N GLY A 473 4.31 -4.18 3.90
CA GLY A 473 4.39 -2.78 3.49
C GLY A 473 3.57 -1.85 4.36
N ALA A 474 3.26 -0.67 3.83
CA ALA A 474 2.37 0.31 4.42
C ALA A 474 1.47 0.89 3.34
N TRP A 475 0.31 1.39 3.72
CA TRP A 475 -0.63 2.01 2.76
C TRP A 475 -1.68 2.88 3.43
N MET A 476 -2.25 3.76 2.63
CA MET A 476 -3.45 4.52 2.92
C MET A 476 -4.59 4.08 2.01
N SER A 477 -5.82 4.09 2.50
CA SER A 477 -7.02 4.01 1.67
C SER A 477 -8.22 4.68 2.35
N ASN A 478 -9.35 4.76 1.61
CA ASN A 478 -10.59 5.34 2.10
C ASN A 478 -11.61 4.24 2.43
N LEU A 479 -12.30 4.40 3.55
CA LEU A 479 -13.57 3.69 3.84
C LEU A 479 -14.76 4.46 3.27
N VAL A 480 -14.64 5.80 3.24
CA VAL A 480 -15.62 6.71 2.63
C VAL A 480 -14.87 7.79 1.86
N ASP A 481 -15.14 7.93 0.57
CA ASP A 481 -14.57 9.00 -0.26
C ASP A 481 -15.26 10.33 0.03
N GLN A 482 -14.48 11.41 0.01
CA GLN A 482 -15.04 12.76 0.03
C GLN A 482 -15.82 13.03 -1.27
N SER A 483 -17.00 13.61 -1.15
CA SER A 483 -17.79 14.04 -2.29
C SER A 483 -18.81 15.11 -1.90
N ARG A 484 -18.82 16.22 -2.63
CA ARG A 484 -19.88 17.22 -2.49
C ARG A 484 -21.19 16.75 -3.10
N LEU A 485 -21.14 15.88 -4.14
CA LEU A 485 -22.33 15.30 -4.78
C LEU A 485 -23.17 14.48 -3.78
N PHE A 486 -22.51 13.76 -2.87
CA PHE A 486 -23.17 12.95 -1.84
C PHE A 486 -23.21 13.65 -0.47
N GLY A 487 -22.50 14.77 -0.30
CA GLY A 487 -22.31 15.41 1.01
C GLY A 487 -21.42 14.60 1.96
N ASN A 488 -20.60 13.69 1.42
CA ASN A 488 -19.74 12.83 2.20
C ASN A 488 -18.48 13.56 2.64
N LYS A 489 -18.14 13.38 3.92
CA LYS A 489 -16.82 13.68 4.47
C LYS A 489 -15.97 12.41 4.44
N PRO A 490 -14.64 12.51 4.25
CA PRO A 490 -13.81 11.34 4.09
C PRO A 490 -13.61 10.57 5.41
N VAL A 491 -13.55 9.24 5.30
CA VAL A 491 -13.06 8.35 6.34
C VAL A 491 -11.85 7.64 5.77
N VAL A 492 -10.67 7.98 6.25
CA VAL A 492 -9.41 7.48 5.74
C VAL A 492 -8.72 6.60 6.77
N TYR A 493 -7.87 5.68 6.31
CA TYR A 493 -7.08 4.86 7.22
C TYR A 493 -5.66 4.67 6.71
N ASN A 494 -4.72 4.59 7.65
CA ASN A 494 -3.34 4.19 7.43
C ASN A 494 -3.08 2.84 8.06
N VAL A 495 -2.33 2.01 7.35
CA VAL A 495 -1.85 0.72 7.82
C VAL A 495 -0.33 0.69 7.71
N THR A 496 0.36 0.23 8.74
CA THR A 496 1.78 -0.05 8.73
C THR A 496 2.07 -1.43 9.32
N ASN A 497 3.33 -1.83 9.35
CA ASN A 497 3.78 -3.12 9.87
C ASN A 497 4.89 -2.95 10.93
N PHE A 498 4.75 -1.98 11.83
CA PHE A 498 5.73 -1.75 12.90
C PHE A 498 5.77 -2.93 13.88
N THR A 499 6.92 -3.14 14.50
CA THR A 499 7.06 -4.19 15.50
C THR A 499 6.27 -3.83 16.76
N LYS A 500 5.33 -4.70 17.13
CA LYS A 500 4.53 -4.53 18.35
C LYS A 500 5.42 -4.72 19.58
N PRO A 501 5.44 -3.77 20.54
CA PRO A 501 6.21 -3.94 21.77
C PRO A 501 5.57 -4.99 22.68
N ALA A 502 6.35 -5.54 23.60
CA ALA A 502 5.82 -6.36 24.68
C ALA A 502 4.81 -5.55 25.52
N ALA A 503 3.85 -6.24 26.14
CA ALA A 503 2.81 -5.60 26.94
C ALA A 503 3.42 -4.68 28.02
N GLY A 504 2.98 -3.43 28.07
CA GLY A 504 3.45 -2.41 29.01
C GLY A 504 4.81 -1.78 28.65
N GLN A 505 5.40 -2.11 27.50
CA GLN A 505 6.59 -1.46 26.99
C GLN A 505 6.22 -0.38 25.95
N PRO A 506 7.01 0.70 25.83
CA PRO A 506 6.81 1.71 24.80
C PRO A 506 7.12 1.15 23.41
N ALA A 507 6.39 1.62 22.40
CA ALA A 507 6.69 1.32 21.00
C ALA A 507 7.81 2.24 20.51
N LEU A 508 9.05 1.80 20.59
CA LEU A 508 10.20 2.52 20.03
C LEU A 508 10.41 2.10 18.58
N ILE A 509 10.30 3.04 17.68
CA ILE A 509 10.37 2.81 16.23
C ILE A 509 11.70 3.33 15.66
N SER A 510 12.08 2.85 14.47
CA SER A 510 13.24 3.34 13.74
C SER A 510 12.96 4.71 13.10
N TYR A 511 14.00 5.39 12.63
CA TYR A 511 13.79 6.63 11.84
C TYR A 511 13.11 6.35 10.49
N ASP A 512 13.33 5.20 9.90
CA ASP A 512 12.63 4.76 8.69
C ASP A 512 11.13 4.56 8.95
N ASP A 513 10.76 4.01 10.12
CA ASP A 513 9.36 3.91 10.53
C ASP A 513 8.74 5.31 10.76
N VAL A 514 9.51 6.25 11.34
CA VAL A 514 9.09 7.66 11.46
C VAL A 514 8.79 8.24 10.08
N THR A 515 9.69 8.06 9.11
CA THR A 515 9.50 8.53 7.74
C THR A 515 8.27 7.89 7.10
N THR A 516 8.06 6.58 7.31
CA THR A 516 6.86 5.86 6.85
C THR A 516 5.58 6.44 7.46
N MET A 517 5.57 6.81 8.75
CA MET A 517 4.40 7.48 9.37
C MET A 517 4.08 8.82 8.68
N PHE A 518 5.09 9.62 8.37
CA PHE A 518 4.91 10.87 7.63
C PHE A 518 4.41 10.60 6.21
N HIS A 519 4.96 9.60 5.53
CA HIS A 519 4.55 9.17 4.20
C HIS A 519 3.05 8.83 4.15
N GLU A 520 2.64 7.85 4.94
CA GLU A 520 1.24 7.39 4.96
C GLU A 520 0.28 8.50 5.39
N PHE A 521 0.73 9.38 6.29
CA PHE A 521 -0.06 10.54 6.66
C PHE A 521 -0.15 11.59 5.54
N GLY A 522 0.85 11.69 4.68
CA GLY A 522 0.78 12.52 3.47
C GLY A 522 -0.31 12.07 2.50
N HIS A 523 -0.45 10.76 2.30
CA HIS A 523 -1.60 10.19 1.61
C HIS A 523 -2.92 10.47 2.34
N ALA A 524 -2.94 10.33 3.66
CA ALA A 524 -4.13 10.65 4.45
C ALA A 524 -4.54 12.12 4.29
N LEU A 525 -3.59 13.06 4.29
CA LEU A 525 -3.87 14.48 4.02
C LEU A 525 -4.46 14.69 2.62
N HIS A 526 -4.01 13.95 1.61
CA HIS A 526 -4.59 14.01 0.26
C HIS A 526 -6.06 13.58 0.26
N GLY A 527 -6.42 12.56 1.06
CA GLY A 527 -7.82 12.15 1.25
C GLY A 527 -8.63 13.12 2.13
N ILE A 528 -8.05 13.58 3.24
CA ILE A 528 -8.71 14.48 4.22
C ILE A 528 -9.03 15.84 3.62
N PHE A 529 -8.11 16.42 2.84
CA PHE A 529 -8.28 17.72 2.22
C PHE A 529 -9.02 17.70 0.89
N ALA A 530 -9.34 16.53 0.37
CA ALA A 530 -10.10 16.40 -0.87
C ALA A 530 -11.36 17.28 -0.83
N ASN A 531 -11.60 18.03 -1.91
CA ASN A 531 -12.74 18.94 -2.03
C ASN A 531 -13.32 18.90 -3.43
N SER A 532 -13.66 17.69 -3.89
CA SER A 532 -14.19 17.44 -5.22
C SER A 532 -15.71 17.30 -5.20
N GLN A 533 -16.35 17.71 -6.30
CA GLN A 533 -17.78 17.46 -6.51
C GLN A 533 -18.02 15.95 -6.66
N TYR A 534 -17.15 15.27 -7.41
CA TYR A 534 -17.33 13.90 -7.82
C TYR A 534 -16.33 12.97 -7.13
N PRO A 535 -16.79 11.85 -6.53
CA PRO A 535 -15.92 10.95 -5.77
C PRO A 535 -14.82 10.30 -6.64
N SER A 536 -15.08 10.06 -7.92
CA SER A 536 -14.09 9.46 -8.83
C SER A 536 -12.88 10.37 -9.14
N LEU A 537 -12.99 11.67 -8.87
CA LEU A 537 -11.91 12.65 -9.02
C LEU A 537 -11.27 13.03 -7.67
N SER A 538 -11.76 12.49 -6.57
CA SER A 538 -11.44 12.95 -5.21
C SER A 538 -10.15 12.35 -4.67
N GLY A 539 -9.37 13.15 -3.94
CA GLY A 539 -8.21 12.73 -3.15
C GLY A 539 -7.20 11.91 -3.94
N ALA A 540 -6.88 10.72 -3.45
CA ALA A 540 -5.90 9.81 -4.04
C ALA A 540 -6.36 9.12 -5.35
N ASN A 541 -7.55 9.42 -5.88
CA ASN A 541 -8.02 8.94 -7.19
C ASN A 541 -7.31 9.68 -8.34
N THR A 542 -5.98 9.59 -8.39
CA THR A 542 -5.10 10.25 -9.37
C THR A 542 -4.22 9.23 -10.11
N ALA A 543 -3.40 9.71 -11.06
CA ALA A 543 -2.40 8.86 -11.72
C ALA A 543 -1.37 8.32 -10.71
N ARG A 544 -0.79 7.14 -10.98
CA ARG A 544 0.21 6.51 -10.09
C ARG A 544 1.46 7.38 -9.93
N ASP A 545 1.91 8.00 -11.00
CA ASP A 545 3.06 8.89 -11.00
C ASP A 545 2.74 10.32 -10.52
N PHE A 546 1.62 10.47 -9.79
CA PHE A 546 1.28 11.64 -9.01
C PHE A 546 0.86 11.30 -7.58
N VAL A 547 0.26 10.13 -7.35
CA VAL A 547 -0.33 9.76 -6.05
C VAL A 547 0.68 9.74 -4.92
N GLU A 548 1.96 9.39 -5.20
CA GLU A 548 3.05 9.38 -4.23
C GLU A 548 3.65 10.78 -3.96
N PHE A 549 3.28 11.79 -4.74
CA PHE A 549 3.83 13.14 -4.53
C PHE A 549 3.43 13.74 -3.17
N PRO A 550 2.16 13.72 -2.74
CA PRO A 550 1.78 14.22 -1.42
C PRO A 550 2.41 13.45 -0.26
N SER A 551 2.58 12.13 -0.39
CA SER A 551 3.17 11.28 0.67
C SER A 551 4.66 11.53 0.83
N GLN A 552 5.43 11.47 -0.27
CA GLN A 552 6.87 11.74 -0.26
C GLN A 552 7.19 13.19 0.13
N PHE A 553 6.38 14.14 -0.32
CA PHE A 553 6.51 15.52 0.13
C PHE A 553 6.34 15.64 1.66
N ASN A 554 5.41 14.89 2.24
CA ASN A 554 5.18 14.94 3.68
C ASN A 554 6.32 14.33 4.50
N GLU A 555 7.11 13.39 3.94
CA GLU A 555 8.34 12.86 4.56
C GLU A 555 9.37 13.95 4.87
N GLN A 556 9.45 14.99 4.06
CA GLN A 556 10.40 16.08 4.21
C GLN A 556 10.29 16.76 5.58
N TRP A 557 9.08 16.79 6.15
CA TRP A 557 8.81 17.39 7.45
C TRP A 557 9.34 16.57 8.63
N ALA A 558 9.58 15.26 8.46
CA ALA A 558 10.19 14.44 9.50
C ALA A 558 11.57 14.97 9.93
N SER A 559 12.32 15.54 8.99
CA SER A 559 13.65 16.10 9.22
C SER A 559 13.69 17.63 9.38
N ASP A 560 12.53 18.33 9.25
CA ASP A 560 12.48 19.78 9.49
C ASP A 560 12.94 20.10 10.92
N PRO A 561 13.86 21.05 11.13
CA PRO A 561 14.45 21.31 12.44
C PRO A 561 13.44 21.62 13.55
N LYS A 562 12.31 22.31 13.22
CA LYS A 562 11.28 22.65 14.22
C LYS A 562 10.43 21.43 14.56
N VAL A 563 10.05 20.65 13.54
CA VAL A 563 9.27 19.42 13.74
C VAL A 563 10.11 18.39 14.48
N PHE A 564 11.35 18.14 14.03
CA PHE A 564 12.25 17.18 14.64
C PHE A 564 12.50 17.49 16.11
N ALA A 565 12.83 18.73 16.44
CA ALA A 565 13.05 19.16 17.84
C ALA A 565 11.80 18.99 18.72
N ASN A 566 10.60 19.02 18.12
CA ASN A 566 9.35 18.86 18.86
C ASN A 566 9.06 17.41 19.25
N TYR A 567 9.37 16.43 18.36
CA TYR A 567 9.09 15.02 18.63
C TYR A 567 10.30 14.19 19.07
N ALA A 568 11.53 14.56 18.69
CA ALA A 568 12.73 13.78 19.03
C ALA A 568 13.10 13.95 20.51
N LYS A 569 12.33 13.33 21.40
CA LYS A 569 12.45 13.39 22.87
C LYS A 569 12.58 12.00 23.45
N HIS A 570 13.52 11.83 24.38
CA HIS A 570 13.77 10.55 25.02
C HIS A 570 12.53 10.06 25.79
N TYR A 571 12.08 8.85 25.50
CA TYR A 571 10.80 8.29 25.96
C TYR A 571 10.63 8.22 27.50
N GLN A 572 11.73 8.08 28.26
CA GLN A 572 11.68 8.02 29.72
C GLN A 572 11.83 9.40 30.36
N THR A 573 12.73 10.24 29.86
CA THR A 573 13.12 11.48 30.50
C THR A 573 12.44 12.72 29.94
N GLY A 574 11.86 12.61 28.72
CA GLY A 574 11.34 13.74 27.97
C GLY A 574 12.42 14.72 27.48
N ALA A 575 13.69 14.41 27.70
CA ALA A 575 14.79 15.28 27.29
C ALA A 575 14.88 15.31 25.74
N PRO A 576 15.11 16.49 25.15
CA PRO A 576 15.30 16.58 23.71
C PRO A 576 16.56 15.83 23.29
N MET A 577 16.59 15.37 22.03
CA MET A 577 17.79 14.75 21.45
C MET A 577 18.97 15.73 21.53
N PRO A 578 20.16 15.29 21.99
CA PRO A 578 21.34 16.13 22.05
C PRO A 578 21.69 16.73 20.69
N ALA A 579 22.03 18.01 20.65
CA ALA A 579 22.37 18.71 19.41
C ALA A 579 23.52 18.04 18.65
N GLU A 580 24.47 17.43 19.37
CA GLU A 580 25.56 16.65 18.75
C GLU A 580 25.03 15.42 18.01
N LEU A 581 24.06 14.69 18.58
CA LEU A 581 23.45 13.53 17.94
C LEU A 581 22.62 13.95 16.71
N VAL A 582 21.88 15.05 16.78
CA VAL A 582 21.17 15.64 15.63
C VAL A 582 22.16 16.00 14.50
N ALA A 583 23.32 16.58 14.85
CA ALA A 583 24.34 16.91 13.86
C ALA A 583 24.95 15.65 13.18
N LYS A 584 25.14 14.56 13.93
CA LYS A 584 25.60 13.27 13.40
C LYS A 584 24.57 12.67 12.44
N ILE A 585 23.28 12.66 12.80
CA ILE A 585 22.18 12.19 11.92
C ILE A 585 22.17 12.99 10.63
N LYS A 586 22.22 14.32 10.72
CA LYS A 586 22.26 15.20 9.53
C LYS A 586 23.48 14.94 8.65
N LYS A 587 24.65 14.70 9.24
CA LYS A 587 25.86 14.37 8.49
C LYS A 587 25.77 13.01 7.79
N ALA A 588 25.05 12.07 8.38
CA ALA A 588 24.84 10.72 7.85
C ALA A 588 23.67 10.61 6.85
N SER A 589 22.90 11.67 6.58
CA SER A 589 21.68 11.64 5.77
C SER A 589 21.87 11.13 4.34
N SER A 590 23.06 11.32 3.76
CA SER A 590 23.41 10.80 2.43
C SER A 590 24.18 9.47 2.46
N PHE A 591 24.29 8.81 3.63
CA PHE A 591 24.95 7.51 3.76
C PHE A 591 24.11 6.42 3.08
N ASN A 592 24.79 5.46 2.44
CA ASN A 592 24.19 4.28 1.80
C ASN A 592 23.15 4.58 0.68
N GLN A 593 23.21 5.77 0.10
CA GLN A 593 22.27 6.19 -0.95
C GLN A 593 22.53 5.51 -2.30
N GLY A 594 23.76 5.03 -2.54
CA GLY A 594 24.07 4.22 -3.73
C GLY A 594 23.30 2.89 -3.68
N TYR A 595 23.31 2.22 -2.54
CA TYR A 595 22.53 1.00 -2.30
C TYR A 595 21.03 1.27 -2.46
N ALA A 596 20.49 2.19 -1.68
CA ALA A 596 19.06 2.50 -1.66
C ALA A 596 18.50 2.89 -3.04
N MET A 597 19.23 3.72 -3.79
CA MET A 597 18.81 4.10 -5.15
C MET A 597 18.95 2.94 -6.14
N SER A 598 20.00 2.11 -6.01
CA SER A 598 20.18 0.96 -6.91
C SER A 598 19.09 -0.08 -6.72
N GLU A 599 18.72 -0.43 -5.49
CA GLU A 599 17.63 -1.39 -5.22
C GLU A 599 16.27 -0.89 -5.74
N LEU A 600 16.00 0.42 -5.62
CA LEU A 600 14.74 1.02 -6.07
C LEU A 600 14.66 1.11 -7.60
N ILE A 601 15.73 1.63 -8.25
CA ILE A 601 15.77 1.77 -9.72
C ILE A 601 15.73 0.40 -10.40
N SER A 602 16.46 -0.58 -9.85
CA SER A 602 16.49 -1.94 -10.43
C SER A 602 15.12 -2.61 -10.37
N ALA A 603 14.38 -2.46 -9.25
CA ALA A 603 13.01 -2.94 -9.14
C ALA A 603 12.06 -2.25 -10.13
N ALA A 604 12.18 -0.93 -10.30
CA ALA A 604 11.35 -0.17 -11.23
C ALA A 604 11.63 -0.52 -12.71
N LEU A 605 12.89 -0.75 -13.07
CA LEU A 605 13.25 -1.21 -14.41
C LEU A 605 12.83 -2.67 -14.64
N LEU A 606 12.92 -3.52 -13.62
CA LEU A 606 12.42 -4.90 -13.69
C LEU A 606 10.91 -4.94 -13.92
N ASP A 607 10.13 -4.13 -13.22
CA ASP A 607 8.70 -3.94 -13.46
C ASP A 607 8.42 -3.56 -14.91
N MET A 608 9.13 -2.53 -15.40
CA MET A 608 8.97 -2.06 -16.78
C MET A 608 9.28 -3.16 -17.80
N GLN A 609 10.36 -3.94 -17.61
CA GLN A 609 10.72 -5.04 -18.51
C GLN A 609 9.66 -6.15 -18.52
N TRP A 610 9.07 -6.54 -17.38
CA TRP A 610 7.97 -7.49 -17.33
C TRP A 610 6.75 -7.05 -18.12
N HIS A 611 6.45 -5.76 -18.11
CA HIS A 611 5.25 -5.20 -18.76
C HIS A 611 5.50 -4.66 -20.17
N MET A 612 6.74 -4.71 -20.64
CA MET A 612 7.12 -4.46 -22.04
C MET A 612 7.24 -5.76 -22.87
N ILE A 613 6.93 -6.92 -22.31
CA ILE A 613 6.89 -8.18 -23.03
C ILE A 613 5.92 -8.05 -24.21
N ALA A 614 6.40 -8.42 -25.40
CA ALA A 614 5.59 -8.36 -26.61
C ALA A 614 4.48 -9.44 -26.59
N PRO A 615 3.30 -9.15 -27.13
CA PRO A 615 2.25 -10.14 -27.29
C PRO A 615 2.71 -11.36 -28.09
N GLY A 616 2.34 -12.55 -27.62
CA GLY A 616 2.76 -13.82 -28.21
C GLY A 616 4.22 -14.22 -27.95
N ALA A 617 4.93 -13.51 -27.09
CA ALA A 617 6.24 -13.92 -26.62
C ALA A 617 6.14 -15.28 -25.88
N PRO A 618 7.19 -16.13 -25.96
CA PRO A 618 7.20 -17.38 -25.22
C PRO A 618 7.13 -17.14 -23.73
N LYS A 619 6.64 -18.13 -22.98
CA LYS A 619 6.65 -18.13 -21.54
C LYS A 619 8.07 -17.88 -21.02
N GLN A 620 8.22 -16.94 -20.12
CA GLN A 620 9.50 -16.57 -19.56
C GLN A 620 9.91 -17.54 -18.44
N ASP A 621 11.19 -17.84 -18.35
CA ASP A 621 11.82 -18.36 -17.13
C ASP A 621 12.06 -17.17 -16.20
N VAL A 622 11.47 -17.17 -15.01
CA VAL A 622 11.44 -16.01 -14.11
C VAL A 622 12.83 -15.58 -13.68
N ASP A 623 13.67 -16.55 -13.25
CA ASP A 623 14.99 -16.28 -12.71
C ASP A 623 15.93 -15.76 -13.80
N LYS A 624 15.85 -16.38 -14.99
CA LYS A 624 16.62 -15.94 -16.15
C LYS A 624 16.16 -14.57 -16.66
N PHE A 625 14.86 -14.32 -16.72
CA PHE A 625 14.30 -13.04 -17.15
C PHE A 625 14.76 -11.91 -16.25
N GLU A 626 14.66 -12.10 -14.93
CA GLU A 626 15.11 -11.14 -13.93
C GLU A 626 16.60 -10.83 -14.08
N ALA A 627 17.44 -11.87 -14.15
CA ALA A 627 18.89 -11.71 -14.31
C ALA A 627 19.26 -10.95 -15.60
N ASP A 628 18.62 -11.29 -16.73
CA ASP A 628 18.86 -10.62 -18.01
C ASP A 628 18.37 -9.17 -18.00
N ALA A 629 17.22 -8.90 -17.39
CA ALA A 629 16.65 -7.54 -17.26
C ALA A 629 17.56 -6.63 -16.41
N LEU A 630 17.99 -7.10 -15.24
CA LEU A 630 18.89 -6.34 -14.36
C LEU A 630 20.26 -6.10 -15.01
N LYS A 631 20.82 -7.11 -15.68
CA LYS A 631 22.08 -6.97 -16.41
C LYS A 631 21.96 -5.95 -17.55
N LYS A 632 20.88 -5.99 -18.32
CA LYS A 632 20.59 -5.03 -19.40
C LYS A 632 20.50 -3.60 -18.85
N ALA A 633 19.88 -3.44 -17.68
CA ALA A 633 19.75 -2.15 -17.00
C ALA A 633 21.04 -1.64 -16.35
N GLY A 634 22.12 -2.43 -16.34
CA GLY A 634 23.42 -2.03 -15.78
C GLY A 634 23.65 -2.41 -14.31
N PHE A 635 22.73 -3.15 -13.69
CA PHE A 635 22.87 -3.65 -12.32
C PHE A 635 23.60 -4.98 -12.30
N THR A 636 24.89 -4.94 -11.97
CA THR A 636 25.78 -6.13 -11.97
C THR A 636 26.39 -6.44 -10.61
N LEU A 637 26.10 -5.62 -9.60
CA LEU A 637 26.58 -5.83 -8.23
C LEU A 637 25.68 -6.84 -7.51
N ALA A 638 26.10 -8.08 -7.40
CA ALA A 638 25.34 -9.13 -6.72
C ALA A 638 25.05 -8.82 -5.24
N GLN A 639 25.83 -7.93 -4.62
CA GLN A 639 25.64 -7.48 -3.24
C GLN A 639 24.50 -6.48 -3.08
N VAL A 640 23.97 -5.94 -4.19
CA VAL A 640 22.89 -4.96 -4.21
C VAL A 640 21.75 -5.51 -5.05
N PRO A 641 20.92 -6.40 -4.48
CA PRO A 641 19.78 -6.96 -5.19
C PRO A 641 18.69 -5.90 -5.42
N PRO A 642 17.73 -6.16 -6.31
CA PRO A 642 16.56 -5.28 -6.42
C PRO A 642 15.74 -5.31 -5.12
N ARG A 643 15.07 -4.21 -4.83
CA ARG A 643 14.19 -4.10 -3.64
C ARG A 643 13.14 -5.19 -3.57
N TYR A 644 12.64 -5.62 -4.71
CA TYR A 644 11.73 -6.75 -4.86
C TYR A 644 12.21 -7.62 -6.01
N ARG A 645 12.25 -8.94 -5.77
CA ARG A 645 12.38 -9.92 -6.83
C ARG A 645 11.02 -10.22 -7.45
N SER A 646 11.04 -10.74 -8.65
CA SER A 646 9.82 -11.06 -9.41
C SER A 646 8.84 -11.91 -8.60
N SER A 647 9.33 -12.92 -7.86
CA SER A 647 8.53 -13.89 -7.10
C SER A 647 7.69 -13.29 -5.97
N TYR A 648 8.10 -12.14 -5.40
CA TYR A 648 7.38 -11.50 -4.29
C TYR A 648 7.08 -10.01 -4.52
N PHE A 649 7.09 -9.57 -5.76
CA PHE A 649 6.81 -8.18 -6.12
C PHE A 649 5.30 -7.90 -6.11
N GLN A 650 4.73 -7.85 -4.92
CA GLN A 650 3.28 -7.67 -4.72
C GLN A 650 2.73 -6.43 -5.41
N HIS A 651 3.47 -5.32 -5.41
CA HIS A 651 3.08 -4.06 -6.07
C HIS A 651 2.61 -4.27 -7.51
N ILE A 652 3.36 -5.08 -8.27
CA ILE A 652 3.12 -5.24 -9.71
C ILE A 652 2.20 -6.42 -10.06
N TRP A 653 2.13 -7.45 -9.22
CA TRP A 653 1.31 -8.63 -9.50
C TRP A 653 -0.06 -8.61 -8.81
N GLY A 654 -0.17 -7.87 -7.68
CA GLY A 654 -1.38 -7.84 -6.84
C GLY A 654 -1.96 -6.45 -6.55
N ASN A 655 -1.16 -5.37 -6.54
CA ASN A 655 -1.57 -4.07 -5.96
C ASN A 655 -1.70 -2.92 -6.98
N GLY A 656 -1.81 -3.20 -8.28
CA GLY A 656 -2.11 -2.19 -9.28
C GLY A 656 -0.96 -1.23 -9.65
N TYR A 657 0.30 -1.59 -9.34
CA TYR A 657 1.51 -0.87 -9.77
C TYR A 657 2.19 -1.51 -10.99
N ALA A 658 1.49 -2.37 -11.72
CA ALA A 658 2.01 -2.97 -12.95
C ALA A 658 2.44 -1.90 -13.96
N ALA A 659 3.69 -1.95 -14.41
CA ALA A 659 4.36 -0.89 -15.18
C ALA A 659 4.28 0.49 -14.51
N GLY A 660 4.11 0.53 -13.20
CA GLY A 660 3.88 1.74 -12.42
C GLY A 660 4.83 1.96 -11.25
N TYR A 661 5.79 1.05 -11.01
CA TYR A 661 6.71 1.17 -9.87
C TYR A 661 7.71 2.33 -10.04
N TYR A 662 7.97 2.76 -11.27
CA TYR A 662 8.76 3.98 -11.54
C TYR A 662 8.16 5.24 -10.88
N ALA A 663 6.88 5.21 -10.53
CA ALA A 663 6.15 6.32 -9.92
C ALA A 663 6.85 6.87 -8.67
N TYR A 664 7.42 6.01 -7.82
CA TYR A 664 8.16 6.44 -6.62
C TYR A 664 9.36 7.34 -6.96
N LEU A 665 10.10 7.01 -8.01
CA LEU A 665 11.21 7.84 -8.47
C LEU A 665 10.73 9.14 -9.17
N TRP A 666 9.65 9.02 -9.94
CA TRP A 666 9.07 10.16 -10.63
C TRP A 666 8.51 11.20 -9.67
N THR A 667 7.75 10.76 -8.69
CA THR A 667 7.16 11.65 -7.68
C THR A 667 8.19 12.16 -6.68
N GLN A 668 9.29 11.45 -6.45
CA GLN A 668 10.43 11.95 -5.69
C GLN A 668 11.08 13.18 -6.36
N MET A 669 11.12 13.22 -7.68
CA MET A 669 11.51 14.43 -8.40
C MET A 669 10.53 15.58 -8.12
N LEU A 670 9.22 15.29 -8.12
CA LEU A 670 8.19 16.30 -7.84
C LEU A 670 8.28 16.83 -6.41
N ASP A 671 8.41 15.92 -5.43
CA ASP A 671 8.47 16.29 -4.01
C ASP A 671 9.70 17.14 -3.68
N SER A 672 10.88 16.70 -4.15
CA SER A 672 12.13 17.41 -3.89
C SER A 672 12.13 18.82 -4.49
N ASP A 673 11.62 19.00 -5.72
CA ASP A 673 11.48 20.34 -6.33
C ASP A 673 10.38 21.17 -5.67
N ALA A 674 9.28 20.55 -5.22
CA ALA A 674 8.24 21.22 -4.45
C ALA A 674 8.77 21.68 -3.07
N PHE A 675 9.60 20.86 -2.42
CA PHE A 675 10.20 21.23 -1.15
C PHE A 675 11.20 22.38 -1.27
N GLU A 676 11.94 22.48 -2.40
CA GLU A 676 12.74 23.68 -2.69
C GLU A 676 11.86 24.94 -2.77
N TRP A 677 10.62 24.84 -3.36
CA TRP A 677 9.69 25.96 -3.34
C TRP A 677 9.37 26.40 -1.91
N PHE A 678 9.13 25.46 -0.99
CA PHE A 678 8.89 25.78 0.42
C PHE A 678 10.10 26.45 1.04
N LYS A 679 11.32 25.98 0.80
CA LYS A 679 12.57 26.61 1.29
C LYS A 679 12.71 28.04 0.75
N GLU A 680 12.42 28.28 -0.52
CA GLU A 680 12.42 29.59 -1.18
C GLU A 680 11.41 30.57 -0.54
N HIS A 681 10.30 30.07 0.07
CA HIS A 681 9.20 30.83 0.63
C HIS A 681 9.11 30.78 2.17
N GLY A 682 10.19 30.44 2.88
CA GLY A 682 10.24 30.49 4.35
C GLY A 682 9.93 29.17 5.08
N GLY A 683 9.79 28.06 4.36
CA GLY A 683 9.68 26.70 4.92
C GLY A 683 8.33 26.42 5.59
N LEU A 684 8.38 25.92 6.82
CA LEU A 684 7.21 25.51 7.62
C LEU A 684 6.38 26.73 8.05
N THR A 685 5.49 27.20 7.19
CA THR A 685 4.57 28.30 7.47
C THR A 685 3.14 27.94 7.08
N ARG A 686 2.17 28.57 7.74
CA ARG A 686 0.76 28.40 7.43
C ARG A 686 0.43 28.84 6.00
N GLU A 687 1.00 29.94 5.55
CA GLU A 687 0.76 30.49 4.21
C GLU A 687 1.18 29.49 3.13
N ASN A 688 2.37 28.91 3.25
CA ASN A 688 2.83 27.89 2.32
C ASN A 688 1.95 26.63 2.36
N GLY A 689 1.54 26.21 3.55
CA GLY A 689 0.64 25.06 3.72
C GLY A 689 -0.73 25.31 3.10
N ASP A 690 -1.33 26.51 3.30
CA ASP A 690 -2.61 26.86 2.69
C ASP A 690 -2.52 26.85 1.15
N ILE A 691 -1.42 27.34 0.56
CA ILE A 691 -1.18 27.31 -0.90
C ILE A 691 -1.07 25.85 -1.39
N PHE A 692 -0.29 25.01 -0.72
CA PHE A 692 -0.13 23.60 -1.10
C PHE A 692 -1.43 22.81 -0.95
N ARG A 693 -2.19 23.05 0.13
CA ARG A 693 -3.52 22.49 0.32
C ARG A 693 -4.46 22.87 -0.81
N GLU A 694 -4.54 24.17 -1.16
CA GLU A 694 -5.43 24.66 -2.21
C GLU A 694 -5.06 24.13 -3.59
N LYS A 695 -3.78 24.16 -3.95
CA LYS A 695 -3.33 23.87 -5.31
C LYS A 695 -3.07 22.39 -5.59
N ILE A 696 -2.76 21.58 -4.55
CA ILE A 696 -2.40 20.18 -4.70
C ILE A 696 -3.35 19.27 -3.91
N LEU A 697 -3.34 19.34 -2.55
CA LEU A 697 -3.99 18.34 -1.71
C LEU A 697 -5.51 18.28 -1.87
N SER A 698 -6.16 19.41 -2.17
CA SER A 698 -7.62 19.46 -2.32
C SER A 698 -8.12 19.10 -3.72
N ARG A 699 -7.21 18.91 -4.67
CA ARG A 699 -7.59 18.88 -6.09
C ARG A 699 -7.86 17.49 -6.65
N GLY A 700 -7.23 16.46 -6.12
CA GLY A 700 -7.35 15.11 -6.70
C GLY A 700 -7.06 15.11 -8.22
N ASN A 701 -7.97 14.55 -9.02
CA ASN A 701 -7.86 14.50 -10.48
C ASN A 701 -8.81 15.50 -11.18
N THR A 702 -9.13 16.62 -10.53
CA THR A 702 -10.06 17.62 -11.08
C THR A 702 -9.48 18.41 -12.26
N GLU A 703 -8.18 18.28 -12.52
CA GLU A 703 -7.47 18.94 -13.61
C GLU A 703 -6.33 18.02 -14.12
N GLU A 704 -5.68 18.37 -15.22
CA GLU A 704 -4.47 17.68 -15.69
C GLU A 704 -3.34 17.83 -14.67
N LEU A 705 -2.75 16.70 -14.24
CA LEU A 705 -1.87 16.66 -13.07
C LEU A 705 -0.56 17.44 -13.27
N GLY A 706 0.00 17.42 -14.47
CA GLY A 706 1.18 18.24 -14.79
C GLY A 706 0.87 19.74 -14.74
N LYS A 707 -0.37 20.11 -15.11
CA LYS A 707 -0.81 21.50 -14.98
C LYS A 707 -0.98 21.90 -13.51
N LEU A 708 -1.60 21.04 -12.67
CA LEU A 708 -1.68 21.29 -11.22
C LEU A 708 -0.30 21.55 -10.62
N TYR A 709 0.70 20.74 -10.99
CA TYR A 709 2.06 20.92 -10.52
C TYR A 709 2.66 22.26 -10.98
N ARG A 710 2.54 22.59 -12.28
CA ARG A 710 3.05 23.87 -12.84
C ARG A 710 2.37 25.08 -12.21
N ASP A 711 1.07 25.01 -11.95
CA ASP A 711 0.31 26.09 -11.30
C ASP A 711 0.73 26.30 -9.84
N PHE A 712 1.20 25.25 -9.18
CA PHE A 712 1.80 25.35 -7.84
C PHE A 712 3.26 25.85 -7.93
N ARG A 713 4.11 25.18 -8.70
CA ARG A 713 5.56 25.42 -8.72
C ARG A 713 5.98 26.66 -9.54
N GLY A 714 5.16 27.06 -10.51
CA GLY A 714 5.45 28.13 -11.47
C GLY A 714 6.37 27.73 -12.63
N LYS A 715 6.79 26.46 -12.70
CA LYS A 715 7.68 25.92 -13.75
C LYS A 715 7.53 24.40 -13.86
N GLU A 716 8.16 23.78 -14.87
CA GLU A 716 8.31 22.34 -14.96
C GLU A 716 9.14 21.78 -13.79
N PRO A 717 8.89 20.52 -13.36
CA PRO A 717 9.66 19.89 -12.28
C PRO A 717 11.13 19.70 -12.67
N SER A 718 12.02 19.85 -11.68
CA SER A 718 13.46 19.66 -11.83
C SER A 718 13.95 18.44 -11.06
N ILE A 719 14.76 17.60 -11.70
CA ILE A 719 15.42 16.46 -11.05
C ILE A 719 16.59 16.88 -10.13
N GLU A 720 17.08 18.10 -10.27
CA GLU A 720 18.30 18.55 -9.60
C GLU A 720 18.24 18.52 -8.06
N PRO A 721 17.12 18.95 -7.43
CA PRO A 721 16.96 18.81 -5.98
C PRO A 721 17.08 17.36 -5.51
N MET A 722 16.38 16.42 -6.17
CA MET A 722 16.43 15.00 -5.84
C MET A 722 17.86 14.43 -5.92
N LEU A 723 18.62 14.75 -6.98
CA LEU A 723 20.00 14.30 -7.13
C LEU A 723 20.90 14.82 -6.01
N LYS A 724 20.70 16.07 -5.59
CA LYS A 724 21.43 16.70 -4.49
C LYS A 724 21.08 16.04 -3.16
N ASP A 725 19.80 15.82 -2.86
CA ASP A 725 19.35 15.24 -1.61
C ASP A 725 19.84 13.79 -1.46
N ARG A 726 19.90 13.05 -2.57
CA ARG A 726 20.45 11.69 -2.64
C ARG A 726 21.99 11.65 -2.73
N GLY A 727 22.66 12.81 -2.81
CA GLY A 727 24.11 12.87 -2.97
C GLY A 727 24.62 12.16 -4.23
N LEU A 728 23.84 12.18 -5.30
CA LEU A 728 24.16 11.60 -6.60
C LEU A 728 24.73 12.64 -7.59
N LYS A 729 24.92 13.87 -7.13
CA LYS A 729 25.49 14.99 -7.88
C LYS A 729 26.72 15.55 -7.19
#